data_f3a3387c65b3689fd1716af770640034
#
_entry.id   f3a3387c65b3689fd1716af770640034
#
_cell.length_a   1.000
_cell.length_b   1.000
_cell.length_c   1.000
_cell.angle_alpha   90.00
_cell.angle_beta   90.00
_cell.angle_gamma   90.00
#
_symmetry.space_group_name_H-M   'P 1'
#
loop_
_entity.id
_entity.type
_entity.pdbx_description
1 polymer ?
#
loop_
_entity_poly.entity_id
_entity_poly.type
_entity_poly.pdbx_seq_one_letter_code
_entity_poly.pdbx_strand_id
1 'polypeptide(L)'
;MVVDSASKRPIPFATIIINDNQSTGSRADSGGHYVVKSAIPVTSLTISFVGYKTQRFTFQKTDKLTSFPVFMVPQQSVLDDIIVVAGENPANRIIKAAVKNSYLNNYKNLNSYSYKAYEKFVLTGIPDSSALSDSSHSKLYRHMEDNHLLVLEAITERKHLAPDLTKETVIAQKVSGLQNPNFTVLTSQFQTTDFYDPFINITTTDFVNPISPNSWDRYFFNIIDTAYSGNDTIYVLTYHPAKGKHFPSLKGILEINTDGYAIQRVVAEPSDTALTTMFVKIEQLYAKADATHWFISKINTYIGFKKFILDDLKVNMKGTTYITEAMINPPITKKDFDGVSIDLLEDAASKSNTYWEAQRPDTLTHKEQVTYSMLDSVGKKNNFDKKFNMLNAFQDGNLRLQYVSVQLYNVVKFNRQEGFRLGMGLETNSDLFKKYKIGGFAGYGLRDQLWKYGGFFEWKMYYPKNIKLLLNYSMSYEESGGTKYYQGTYWGNNENYRNYTIDNFDLVTRKEIAFTSRIRKYINLELTAFDAEKNPTNNYQFVNMHSGEPVVEDQFTFSGIKAALRFSYKEKIVESLDKYYWINTGHPTIWLQVTQGFNGFIDGDYTYTKYESKFNYSFPTRSWGITTLTLEGGWVNNSIPATDLFTGRSSYSPLGLFSTNSFQTMRSGEFINSGFGAVYYRQDFQSNIIRWGKFQPNFVFVTNIGWGTLSNPETHLNISARSMDKGYFESGLMINNIFGKKFFGIARFSVGGGVFYRYGPYAFSNPLDNIAVKVSWSYNFK
;
A
#
# COMPACT_ATOMS: atom_id res chain seq x y z
N MET A 1 -23.83 -35.64 -1.57
CA MET A 1 -23.32 -34.26 -1.45
C MET A 1 -23.91 -33.62 -0.22
N VAL A 2 -23.12 -32.91 0.58
CA VAL A 2 -23.55 -32.13 1.74
C VAL A 2 -23.75 -30.69 1.34
N VAL A 3 -24.90 -30.10 1.67
CA VAL A 3 -25.33 -28.77 1.18
C VAL A 3 -25.93 -27.99 2.34
N ASP A 4 -25.68 -26.70 2.38
CA ASP A 4 -26.37 -25.77 3.27
C ASP A 4 -27.87 -25.67 2.91
N SER A 5 -28.76 -25.88 3.88
CA SER A 5 -30.19 -25.88 3.63
C SER A 5 -30.77 -24.55 3.19
N ALA A 6 -30.15 -23.42 3.62
CA ALA A 6 -30.60 -22.07 3.34
C ALA A 6 -30.01 -21.54 2.03
N SER A 7 -28.66 -21.61 1.87
CA SER A 7 -27.96 -21.04 0.71
C SER A 7 -27.85 -21.99 -0.48
N LYS A 8 -28.18 -23.28 -0.30
CA LYS A 8 -28.03 -24.38 -1.28
C LYS A 8 -26.58 -24.57 -1.76
N ARG A 9 -25.60 -24.04 -1.03
CA ARG A 9 -24.18 -24.17 -1.36
C ARG A 9 -23.59 -25.44 -0.79
N PRO A 10 -22.63 -26.07 -1.48
CA PRO A 10 -21.90 -27.22 -0.93
C PRO A 10 -21.24 -26.87 0.38
N ILE A 11 -21.25 -27.78 1.34
CA ILE A 11 -20.53 -27.72 2.60
C ILE A 11 -19.29 -28.60 2.44
N PRO A 12 -18.11 -28.00 2.22
CA PRO A 12 -16.87 -28.76 2.09
C PRO A 12 -16.48 -29.36 3.44
N PHE A 13 -15.88 -30.53 3.38
CA PHE A 13 -15.23 -31.19 4.53
C PHE A 13 -16.15 -31.51 5.70
N ALA A 14 -17.46 -31.64 5.49
CA ALA A 14 -18.36 -32.16 6.49
C ALA A 14 -17.95 -33.58 6.89
N THR A 15 -18.03 -33.89 8.18
CA THR A 15 -17.70 -35.20 8.75
C THR A 15 -18.87 -36.13 8.60
N ILE A 16 -18.66 -37.35 8.09
CA ILE A 16 -19.65 -38.40 7.93
C ILE A 16 -19.20 -39.61 8.73
N ILE A 17 -19.91 -39.95 9.79
CA ILE A 17 -19.67 -41.11 10.66
C ILE A 17 -20.64 -42.22 10.27
N ILE A 18 -20.14 -43.47 10.14
CA ILE A 18 -20.87 -44.61 9.68
C ILE A 18 -21.21 -45.49 10.89
N ASN A 19 -22.47 -45.88 11.04
CA ASN A 19 -22.98 -46.80 12.08
C ASN A 19 -22.59 -46.37 13.49
N ASP A 20 -22.54 -45.05 13.75
CA ASP A 20 -22.13 -44.44 15.02
C ASP A 20 -20.75 -44.87 15.51
N ASN A 21 -19.96 -45.47 14.65
CA ASN A 21 -18.60 -45.87 15.00
C ASN A 21 -17.64 -44.73 14.63
N GLN A 22 -17.15 -44.02 15.63
CA GLN A 22 -16.23 -42.86 15.46
C GLN A 22 -14.91 -43.18 14.74
N SER A 23 -14.52 -44.48 14.70
CA SER A 23 -13.33 -44.90 13.98
C SER A 23 -13.57 -45.22 12.49
N THR A 24 -14.83 -45.24 12.05
CA THR A 24 -15.19 -45.46 10.65
C THR A 24 -16.02 -44.31 10.12
N GLY A 25 -15.38 -43.51 9.28
CA GLY A 25 -16.00 -42.31 8.72
C GLY A 25 -15.43 -41.94 7.36
N SER A 26 -16.09 -40.98 6.75
CA SER A 26 -15.66 -40.31 5.53
C SER A 26 -15.78 -38.81 5.72
N ARG A 27 -15.17 -38.05 4.83
CA ARG A 27 -15.27 -36.61 4.81
C ARG A 27 -15.70 -36.14 3.43
N ALA A 28 -16.52 -35.10 3.36
CA ALA A 28 -16.83 -34.44 2.10
C ALA A 28 -15.58 -33.76 1.52
N ASP A 29 -15.45 -33.77 0.19
CA ASP A 29 -14.42 -33.05 -0.53
C ASP A 29 -14.66 -31.53 -0.55
N SER A 30 -13.83 -30.78 -1.26
CA SER A 30 -13.97 -29.33 -1.41
C SER A 30 -15.27 -28.90 -2.11
N GLY A 31 -15.91 -29.78 -2.88
CA GLY A 31 -17.20 -29.60 -3.52
C GLY A 31 -18.39 -30.12 -2.69
N GLY A 32 -18.15 -30.56 -1.44
CA GLY A 32 -19.20 -31.13 -0.59
C GLY A 32 -19.63 -32.56 -0.98
N HIS A 33 -18.92 -33.23 -1.91
CA HIS A 33 -19.19 -34.60 -2.28
C HIS A 33 -18.51 -35.55 -1.29
N TYR A 34 -19.20 -36.68 -0.99
CA TYR A 34 -18.63 -37.68 -0.12
C TYR A 34 -18.89 -39.08 -0.66
N VAL A 35 -18.01 -40.01 -0.34
CA VAL A 35 -18.12 -41.41 -0.67
C VAL A 35 -18.01 -42.22 0.62
N VAL A 36 -19.00 -43.04 0.91
CA VAL A 36 -19.00 -43.99 2.03
C VAL A 36 -18.57 -45.35 1.53
N LYS A 37 -17.45 -45.85 2.05
CA LYS A 37 -17.01 -47.23 1.82
C LYS A 37 -17.06 -47.99 3.12
N SER A 38 -17.83 -49.04 3.19
CA SER A 38 -17.98 -49.86 4.39
C SER A 38 -17.97 -51.35 4.02
N ALA A 39 -17.26 -52.16 4.80
CA ALA A 39 -17.25 -53.59 4.67
C ALA A 39 -18.51 -54.25 5.34
N ILE A 40 -19.23 -53.49 6.16
CA ILE A 40 -20.47 -53.92 6.84
C ILE A 40 -21.64 -53.08 6.33
N PRO A 41 -22.87 -53.58 6.37
CA PRO A 41 -24.03 -52.78 5.96
C PRO A 41 -24.13 -51.45 6.71
N VAL A 42 -24.35 -50.37 5.99
CA VAL A 42 -24.53 -49.04 6.56
C VAL A 42 -25.97 -48.94 7.07
N THR A 43 -26.12 -48.84 8.39
CA THR A 43 -27.40 -48.69 9.06
C THR A 43 -27.67 -47.27 9.55
N SER A 44 -26.63 -46.46 9.74
CA SER A 44 -26.79 -45.05 10.04
C SER A 44 -25.64 -44.24 9.46
N LEU A 45 -25.93 -42.96 9.13
CA LEU A 45 -24.96 -41.93 8.81
C LEU A 45 -25.21 -40.74 9.73
N THR A 46 -24.21 -40.36 10.47
CA THR A 46 -24.22 -39.12 11.27
C THR A 46 -23.34 -38.10 10.57
N ILE A 47 -23.91 -36.97 10.18
CA ILE A 47 -23.21 -35.88 9.46
C ILE A 47 -23.12 -34.70 10.39
N SER A 48 -21.88 -34.20 10.58
CA SER A 48 -21.59 -33.03 11.40
C SER A 48 -20.68 -32.04 10.67
N PHE A 49 -20.88 -30.77 10.93
CA PHE A 49 -20.03 -29.69 10.50
C PHE A 49 -20.17 -28.52 11.46
N VAL A 50 -19.06 -27.85 11.79
CA VAL A 50 -19.04 -26.71 12.75
C VAL A 50 -19.89 -25.56 12.24
N GLY A 51 -20.84 -25.11 13.08
CA GLY A 51 -21.82 -24.08 12.72
C GLY A 51 -23.12 -24.62 12.11
N TYR A 52 -23.29 -25.93 12.10
CA TYR A 52 -24.49 -26.61 11.63
C TYR A 52 -24.99 -27.62 12.65
N LYS A 53 -26.30 -27.86 12.64
CA LYS A 53 -26.93 -28.90 13.47
C LYS A 53 -26.51 -30.27 12.94
N THR A 54 -25.92 -31.10 13.83
CA THR A 54 -25.60 -32.50 13.51
C THR A 54 -26.88 -33.26 13.15
N GLN A 55 -26.83 -33.98 12.04
CA GLN A 55 -27.95 -34.75 11.53
C GLN A 55 -27.61 -36.23 11.50
N ARG A 56 -28.53 -37.06 11.93
CA ARG A 56 -28.41 -38.52 11.90
C ARG A 56 -29.50 -39.10 11.03
N PHE A 57 -29.10 -39.96 10.10
CA PHE A 57 -29.98 -40.68 9.19
C PHE A 57 -29.86 -42.20 9.45
N THR A 58 -30.95 -42.90 9.51
CA THR A 58 -30.98 -44.34 9.70
C THR A 58 -31.54 -45.02 8.46
N PHE A 59 -30.97 -46.15 8.06
CA PHE A 59 -31.29 -46.89 6.86
C PHE A 59 -31.67 -48.35 7.20
N GLN A 60 -32.55 -48.92 6.41
CA GLN A 60 -32.86 -50.35 6.50
C GLN A 60 -31.86 -51.14 5.65
N LYS A 61 -31.59 -52.41 6.03
CA LYS A 61 -30.63 -53.28 5.31
C LYS A 61 -30.92 -53.50 3.82
N THR A 62 -32.15 -53.20 3.40
CA THR A 62 -32.63 -53.36 2.02
C THR A 62 -32.46 -52.11 1.15
N ASP A 63 -32.07 -50.97 1.73
CA ASP A 63 -31.97 -49.70 1.00
C ASP A 63 -30.74 -49.73 0.08
N LYS A 64 -30.97 -49.66 -1.22
CA LYS A 64 -29.89 -49.48 -2.23
C LYS A 64 -29.65 -47.99 -2.40
N LEU A 65 -28.77 -47.44 -1.57
CA LEU A 65 -28.37 -46.02 -1.66
C LEU A 65 -27.25 -45.85 -2.65
N THR A 66 -27.56 -45.33 -3.83
CA THR A 66 -26.56 -44.93 -4.83
C THR A 66 -26.16 -43.45 -4.76
N SER A 67 -27.05 -42.60 -4.20
CA SER A 67 -26.82 -41.18 -3.98
C SER A 67 -27.68 -40.67 -2.82
N PHE A 68 -27.06 -39.96 -1.85
CA PHE A 68 -27.75 -39.41 -0.69
C PHE A 68 -27.33 -37.95 -0.47
N PRO A 69 -28.13 -36.95 -0.93
CA PRO A 69 -27.90 -35.57 -0.65
C PRO A 69 -28.30 -35.20 0.79
N VAL A 70 -27.47 -34.43 1.49
CA VAL A 70 -27.72 -34.02 2.87
C VAL A 70 -27.81 -32.49 2.92
N PHE A 71 -28.90 -31.97 3.48
CA PHE A 71 -29.13 -30.55 3.67
C PHE A 71 -28.95 -30.20 5.15
N MET A 72 -27.80 -29.60 5.48
CA MET A 72 -27.49 -29.23 6.86
C MET A 72 -28.10 -27.87 7.23
N VAL A 73 -28.66 -27.79 8.42
CA VAL A 73 -29.29 -26.57 8.94
C VAL A 73 -28.25 -25.76 9.71
N PRO A 74 -28.01 -24.49 9.35
CA PRO A 74 -27.12 -23.61 10.12
C PRO A 74 -27.57 -23.46 11.57
N GLN A 75 -26.65 -23.57 12.50
CA GLN A 75 -26.87 -23.36 13.92
C GLN A 75 -25.81 -22.44 14.46
N GLN A 76 -26.19 -21.32 15.10
CA GLN A 76 -25.22 -20.52 15.85
C GLN A 76 -24.76 -21.35 17.06
N SER A 77 -23.51 -21.76 17.07
CA SER A 77 -22.91 -22.38 18.23
C SER A 77 -22.71 -21.33 19.30
N VAL A 78 -23.50 -21.39 20.37
CA VAL A 78 -23.16 -20.75 21.63
C VAL A 78 -22.03 -21.59 22.19
N LEU A 79 -20.88 -20.96 22.43
CA LEU A 79 -19.74 -21.61 23.11
C LEU A 79 -20.17 -21.87 24.55
N ASP A 80 -20.46 -23.11 24.89
CA ASP A 80 -20.78 -23.51 26.25
C ASP A 80 -19.57 -23.32 27.18
N ASP A 81 -19.87 -23.05 28.46
CA ASP A 81 -18.87 -22.81 29.50
C ASP A 81 -17.93 -24.01 29.71
N ILE A 82 -16.66 -23.71 29.87
CA ILE A 82 -15.55 -24.67 29.86
C ILE A 82 -15.47 -25.41 31.18
N ILE A 83 -15.53 -26.74 31.13
CA ILE A 83 -15.18 -27.60 32.25
C ILE A 83 -13.63 -27.68 32.37
N VAL A 84 -13.07 -27.07 33.39
CA VAL A 84 -11.63 -27.17 33.69
C VAL A 84 -11.35 -28.56 34.30
N VAL A 85 -10.75 -29.44 33.51
CA VAL A 85 -10.21 -30.72 34.01
C VAL A 85 -8.82 -30.50 34.55
N ALA A 86 -8.54 -31.03 35.75
CA ALA A 86 -7.20 -30.98 36.36
C ALA A 86 -6.21 -31.83 35.53
N GLY A 87 -5.18 -31.18 34.97
CA GLY A 87 -4.15 -31.78 34.12
C GLY A 87 -3.71 -30.92 32.97
N GLU A 88 -2.74 -31.35 32.16
CA GLU A 88 -2.33 -30.64 30.95
C GLU A 88 -3.47 -30.74 29.91
N ASN A 89 -3.89 -29.60 29.37
CA ASN A 89 -4.93 -29.52 28.32
C ASN A 89 -4.50 -30.34 27.08
N PRO A 90 -5.26 -31.40 26.68
CA PRO A 90 -4.90 -32.25 25.55
C PRO A 90 -4.73 -31.46 24.23
N ALA A 91 -5.48 -30.35 24.04
CA ALA A 91 -5.36 -29.49 22.88
C ALA A 91 -3.96 -28.88 22.76
N ASN A 92 -3.29 -28.57 23.88
CA ASN A 92 -1.95 -28.00 23.86
C ASN A 92 -0.91 -28.94 23.24
N ARG A 93 -1.07 -30.28 23.41
CA ARG A 93 -0.20 -31.26 22.77
C ARG A 93 -0.30 -31.16 21.23
N ILE A 94 -1.51 -31.03 20.70
CA ILE A 94 -1.76 -30.91 19.27
C ILE A 94 -1.14 -29.60 18.74
N ILE A 95 -1.37 -28.48 19.44
CA ILE A 95 -0.82 -27.17 19.07
C ILE A 95 0.70 -27.17 19.13
N LYS A 96 1.32 -27.75 20.18
CA LYS A 96 2.80 -27.90 20.29
C LYS A 96 3.35 -28.68 19.09
N ALA A 97 2.68 -29.76 18.64
CA ALA A 97 3.08 -30.52 17.47
C ALA A 97 2.91 -29.71 16.16
N ALA A 98 1.81 -28.96 16.02
CA ALA A 98 1.60 -28.09 14.86
C ALA A 98 2.65 -26.96 14.79
N VAL A 99 2.98 -26.33 15.92
CA VAL A 99 4.05 -25.31 16.01
C VAL A 99 5.41 -25.90 15.66
N LYS A 100 5.74 -27.10 16.18
CA LYS A 100 7.00 -27.78 15.86
C LYS A 100 7.15 -28.06 14.36
N ASN A 101 6.05 -28.44 13.70
CA ASN A 101 6.04 -28.78 12.29
C ASN A 101 5.71 -27.58 11.37
N SER A 102 5.48 -26.39 11.93
CA SER A 102 5.08 -25.21 11.16
C SER A 102 6.07 -24.85 10.04
N TYR A 103 7.37 -25.05 10.27
CA TYR A 103 8.39 -24.80 9.26
C TYR A 103 8.23 -25.70 8.04
N LEU A 104 7.94 -27.00 8.25
CA LEU A 104 7.77 -27.98 7.16
C LEU A 104 6.47 -27.75 6.38
N ASN A 105 5.41 -27.34 7.07
CA ASN A 105 4.10 -27.11 6.48
C ASN A 105 3.94 -25.70 5.86
N ASN A 106 4.89 -24.81 6.09
CA ASN A 106 4.86 -23.48 5.49
C ASN A 106 5.40 -23.51 4.07
N TYR A 107 4.49 -23.37 3.11
CA TYR A 107 4.82 -23.36 1.69
C TYR A 107 5.79 -22.23 1.28
N LYS A 108 5.90 -21.15 2.07
CA LYS A 108 6.88 -20.08 1.82
C LYS A 108 8.33 -20.53 2.01
N ASN A 109 8.54 -21.62 2.70
CA ASN A 109 9.88 -22.21 2.91
C ASN A 109 10.31 -23.15 1.77
N LEU A 110 9.44 -23.39 0.79
CA LEU A 110 9.78 -24.14 -0.42
C LEU A 110 10.81 -23.39 -1.26
N ASN A 111 11.67 -24.11 -1.98
CA ASN A 111 12.62 -23.49 -2.90
C ASN A 111 11.92 -22.69 -3.99
N SER A 112 10.85 -23.24 -4.55
CA SER A 112 10.01 -22.54 -5.50
C SER A 112 8.58 -23.06 -5.43
N TYR A 113 7.62 -22.25 -5.83
CA TYR A 113 6.24 -22.67 -6.10
C TYR A 113 5.59 -21.74 -7.11
N SER A 114 4.56 -22.23 -7.77
CA SER A 114 3.68 -21.41 -8.60
C SER A 114 2.24 -21.91 -8.47
N TYR A 115 1.29 -20.99 -8.69
CA TYR A 115 -0.13 -21.32 -8.72
C TYR A 115 -0.92 -20.29 -9.50
N LYS A 116 -2.10 -20.68 -9.96
CA LYS A 116 -3.13 -19.75 -10.42
C LYS A 116 -4.15 -19.50 -9.32
N ALA A 117 -4.68 -18.28 -9.27
CA ALA A 117 -5.77 -17.93 -8.37
C ALA A 117 -6.90 -17.27 -9.14
N TYR A 118 -8.13 -17.75 -8.90
CA TYR A 118 -9.34 -17.03 -9.25
C TYR A 118 -9.85 -16.30 -8.01
N GLU A 119 -10.04 -15.02 -8.14
CA GLU A 119 -10.40 -14.11 -7.06
C GLU A 119 -11.74 -13.44 -7.37
N LYS A 120 -12.67 -13.47 -6.44
CA LYS A 120 -13.95 -12.77 -6.54
C LYS A 120 -14.24 -11.97 -5.28
N PHE A 121 -14.45 -10.67 -5.44
CA PHE A 121 -14.84 -9.76 -4.38
C PHE A 121 -16.21 -9.15 -4.68
N VAL A 122 -17.10 -9.23 -3.72
CA VAL A 122 -18.47 -8.72 -3.81
C VAL A 122 -18.71 -7.73 -2.69
N LEU A 123 -19.00 -6.49 -3.05
CA LEU A 123 -19.33 -5.42 -2.12
C LEU A 123 -20.86 -5.26 -2.10
N THR A 124 -21.46 -5.43 -0.92
CA THR A 124 -22.93 -5.42 -0.74
C THR A 124 -23.32 -4.32 0.23
N GLY A 125 -24.24 -3.47 -0.17
CA GLY A 125 -24.92 -2.52 0.72
C GLY A 125 -26.13 -3.18 1.38
N ILE A 126 -26.28 -2.97 2.68
CA ILE A 126 -27.44 -3.41 3.47
C ILE A 126 -28.02 -2.16 4.11
N PRO A 127 -29.15 -1.66 3.59
CA PRO A 127 -29.82 -0.50 4.17
C PRO A 127 -30.33 -0.82 5.58
N ASP A 128 -30.28 0.15 6.47
CA ASP A 128 -30.94 0.01 7.78
C ASP A 128 -32.46 0.08 7.61
N SER A 129 -33.23 -0.65 8.42
CA SER A 129 -34.70 -0.69 8.33
C SER A 129 -35.34 0.70 8.45
N SER A 130 -34.74 1.60 9.21
CA SER A 130 -35.15 3.00 9.32
C SER A 130 -34.95 3.81 8.04
N ALA A 131 -33.92 3.48 7.23
CA ALA A 131 -33.61 4.18 6.00
C ALA A 131 -34.58 3.85 4.85
N LEU A 132 -35.23 2.69 4.90
CA LEU A 132 -36.22 2.28 3.89
C LEU A 132 -37.50 3.13 3.93
N SER A 133 -37.78 3.80 5.04
CA SER A 133 -38.95 4.69 5.23
C SER A 133 -38.71 6.11 4.74
N ASP A 134 -37.45 6.53 4.51
CA ASP A 134 -37.11 7.85 4.00
C ASP A 134 -37.27 7.93 2.49
N SER A 135 -38.18 8.77 2.03
CA SER A 135 -38.51 8.94 0.60
C SER A 135 -37.35 9.42 -0.28
N SER A 136 -36.38 10.11 0.32
CA SER A 136 -35.24 10.69 -0.42
C SER A 136 -34.24 9.65 -0.95
N HIS A 137 -34.07 8.55 -0.26
CA HIS A 137 -33.12 7.49 -0.59
C HIS A 137 -33.77 6.14 -0.94
N SER A 138 -35.11 6.05 -0.88
CA SER A 138 -35.85 4.79 -1.05
C SER A 138 -35.63 4.11 -2.42
N LYS A 139 -35.37 4.87 -3.49
CA LYS A 139 -35.05 4.32 -4.82
C LYS A 139 -33.67 3.66 -4.85
N LEU A 140 -32.67 4.29 -4.21
CA LEU A 140 -31.33 3.76 -4.13
C LEU A 140 -31.29 2.48 -3.27
N TYR A 141 -31.98 2.48 -2.14
CA TYR A 141 -32.02 1.34 -1.23
C TYR A 141 -32.77 0.13 -1.82
N ARG A 142 -33.87 0.33 -2.53
CA ARG A 142 -34.56 -0.74 -3.28
C ARG A 142 -33.67 -1.38 -4.36
N HIS A 143 -32.84 -0.56 -5.01
CA HIS A 143 -31.87 -1.10 -5.97
C HIS A 143 -30.78 -1.97 -5.31
N MET A 144 -30.46 -1.76 -4.03
CA MET A 144 -29.47 -2.54 -3.30
C MET A 144 -30.00 -3.90 -2.80
N GLU A 145 -31.32 -4.07 -2.74
CA GLU A 145 -31.92 -5.39 -2.41
C GLU A 145 -31.62 -6.41 -3.50
N ASP A 146 -31.73 -6.01 -4.79
CA ASP A 146 -31.54 -6.88 -5.93
C ASP A 146 -30.11 -6.84 -6.51
N ASN A 147 -29.29 -5.88 -6.11
CA ASN A 147 -27.96 -5.67 -6.67
C ASN A 147 -26.89 -5.54 -5.58
N HIS A 148 -25.66 -5.92 -5.94
CA HIS A 148 -24.48 -5.56 -5.19
C HIS A 148 -23.99 -4.16 -5.57
N LEU A 149 -23.18 -3.53 -4.73
CA LEU A 149 -22.54 -2.25 -5.04
C LEU A 149 -21.41 -2.42 -6.06
N LEU A 150 -20.72 -3.56 -6.00
CA LEU A 150 -19.59 -3.87 -6.87
C LEU A 150 -19.37 -5.39 -6.88
N VAL A 151 -19.06 -5.91 -8.06
CA VAL A 151 -18.49 -7.25 -8.24
C VAL A 151 -17.17 -7.09 -8.99
N LEU A 152 -16.11 -7.66 -8.43
CA LEU A 152 -14.78 -7.67 -9.00
C LEU A 152 -14.31 -9.12 -9.11
N GLU A 153 -13.79 -9.49 -10.26
CA GLU A 153 -13.15 -10.79 -10.52
C GLU A 153 -11.75 -10.56 -11.08
N ALA A 154 -10.81 -11.41 -10.67
CA ALA A 154 -9.45 -11.43 -11.21
C ALA A 154 -8.95 -12.88 -11.33
N ILE A 155 -8.07 -13.11 -12.30
CA ILE A 155 -7.29 -14.33 -12.45
C ILE A 155 -5.84 -13.94 -12.43
N THR A 156 -5.10 -14.52 -11.49
CA THR A 156 -3.69 -14.20 -11.29
C THR A 156 -2.84 -15.46 -11.35
N GLU A 157 -1.62 -15.35 -11.84
CA GLU A 157 -0.56 -16.35 -11.70
C GLU A 157 0.48 -15.82 -10.72
N ARG A 158 0.86 -16.64 -9.75
CA ARG A 158 1.90 -16.29 -8.79
C ARG A 158 3.06 -17.24 -8.85
N LYS A 159 4.27 -16.67 -8.84
CA LYS A 159 5.54 -17.40 -8.82
C LYS A 159 6.36 -16.96 -7.64
N HIS A 160 7.00 -17.92 -7.00
CA HIS A 160 7.95 -17.68 -5.91
C HIS A 160 9.24 -18.46 -6.16
N LEU A 161 10.36 -17.85 -5.82
CA LEU A 161 11.68 -18.47 -5.74
C LEU A 161 12.39 -17.94 -4.50
N ALA A 162 12.80 -18.87 -3.64
CA ALA A 162 13.52 -18.52 -2.42
C ALA A 162 14.79 -17.69 -2.68
N PRO A 163 15.20 -16.80 -1.76
CA PRO A 163 14.55 -16.59 -0.47
C PRO A 163 13.37 -15.63 -0.51
N ASP A 164 13.22 -14.74 -1.52
CA ASP A 164 12.28 -13.62 -1.47
C ASP A 164 11.81 -13.12 -2.85
N LEU A 165 12.09 -13.85 -3.93
CA LEU A 165 11.62 -13.47 -5.25
C LEU A 165 10.16 -13.89 -5.41
N THR A 166 9.29 -12.91 -5.68
CA THR A 166 7.87 -13.13 -5.95
C THR A 166 7.44 -12.30 -7.16
N LYS A 167 6.61 -12.88 -8.01
CA LYS A 167 5.94 -12.19 -9.11
C LYS A 167 4.49 -12.62 -9.17
N GLU A 168 3.60 -11.67 -9.31
CA GLU A 168 2.19 -11.87 -9.58
C GLU A 168 1.88 -11.31 -10.97
N THR A 169 1.29 -12.11 -11.84
CA THR A 169 0.82 -11.67 -13.15
C THR A 169 -0.70 -11.71 -13.17
N VAL A 170 -1.34 -10.58 -13.40
CA VAL A 170 -2.78 -10.49 -13.57
C VAL A 170 -3.13 -10.81 -15.01
N ILE A 171 -3.70 -12.00 -15.21
CA ILE A 171 -4.04 -12.54 -16.53
C ILE A 171 -5.36 -11.99 -17.02
N ALA A 172 -6.32 -11.85 -16.10
CA ALA A 172 -7.64 -11.32 -16.40
C ALA A 172 -8.22 -10.56 -15.23
N GLN A 173 -8.98 -9.49 -15.51
CA GLN A 173 -9.73 -8.76 -14.51
C GLN A 173 -11.04 -8.24 -15.06
N LYS A 174 -12.07 -8.21 -14.23
CA LYS A 174 -13.41 -7.71 -14.57
C LYS A 174 -14.02 -7.01 -13.38
N VAL A 175 -14.54 -5.81 -13.60
CA VAL A 175 -15.22 -5.03 -12.56
C VAL A 175 -16.56 -4.56 -13.10
N SER A 176 -17.62 -4.81 -12.36
CA SER A 176 -18.96 -4.38 -12.76
C SER A 176 -19.01 -2.86 -12.95
N GLY A 177 -19.49 -2.41 -14.09
CA GLY A 177 -19.63 -1.00 -14.45
C GLY A 177 -18.40 -0.32 -15.03
N LEU A 178 -17.25 -0.99 -15.11
CA LEU A 178 -16.01 -0.48 -15.67
C LEU A 178 -15.52 -1.38 -16.82
N GLN A 179 -15.04 -0.77 -17.91
CA GLN A 179 -14.46 -1.51 -19.04
C GLN A 179 -12.94 -1.69 -18.92
N ASN A 180 -12.25 -0.70 -18.34
CA ASN A 180 -10.80 -0.71 -18.15
C ASN A 180 -10.45 -0.47 -16.67
N PRO A 181 -10.73 -1.44 -15.77
CA PRO A 181 -10.46 -1.28 -14.36
C PRO A 181 -8.97 -1.41 -14.03
N ASN A 182 -8.40 -0.45 -13.33
CA ASN A 182 -7.03 -0.49 -12.81
C ASN A 182 -7.00 -0.84 -11.30
N PHE A 183 -7.89 -1.71 -10.84
CA PHE A 183 -8.03 -2.06 -9.41
C PHE A 183 -7.11 -3.19 -8.93
N THR A 184 -6.17 -3.64 -9.73
CA THR A 184 -5.29 -4.78 -9.45
C THR A 184 -4.54 -4.70 -8.12
N VAL A 185 -4.22 -3.48 -7.67
CA VAL A 185 -3.50 -3.28 -6.41
C VAL A 185 -4.34 -3.66 -5.19
N LEU A 186 -5.67 -3.54 -5.27
CA LEU A 186 -6.57 -3.81 -4.14
C LEU A 186 -6.73 -5.30 -3.85
N THR A 187 -6.81 -6.16 -4.86
CA THR A 187 -7.03 -7.60 -4.67
C THR A 187 -5.84 -8.28 -4.03
N SER A 188 -4.62 -7.95 -4.47
CA SER A 188 -3.39 -8.54 -3.93
C SER A 188 -3.11 -8.15 -2.47
N GLN A 189 -3.60 -6.99 -2.02
CA GLN A 189 -3.41 -6.54 -0.64
C GLN A 189 -4.25 -7.31 0.38
N PHE A 190 -5.40 -7.86 -0.02
CA PHE A 190 -6.27 -8.62 0.88
C PHE A 190 -5.85 -10.08 1.07
N GLN A 191 -4.85 -10.56 0.33
CA GLN A 191 -4.47 -11.98 0.30
C GLN A 191 -3.17 -12.33 1.01
N THR A 192 -2.46 -11.37 1.60
CA THR A 192 -1.12 -11.59 2.15
C THR A 192 -1.07 -12.29 3.51
N THR A 193 -2.20 -12.68 4.06
CA THR A 193 -2.27 -13.33 5.37
C THR A 193 -1.93 -14.81 5.27
N ASP A 194 -0.93 -15.28 6.02
CA ASP A 194 -0.53 -16.67 6.10
C ASP A 194 -0.53 -17.12 7.57
N PHE A 195 -1.24 -18.19 7.87
CA PHE A 195 -1.34 -18.71 9.22
C PHE A 195 -0.12 -19.54 9.68
N TYR A 196 0.95 -19.56 8.90
CA TYR A 196 2.27 -20.03 9.35
C TYR A 196 3.24 -18.89 9.71
N ASP A 197 2.85 -17.62 9.45
CA ASP A 197 3.63 -16.47 9.94
C ASP A 197 3.40 -16.24 11.44
N PRO A 198 4.41 -15.78 12.22
CA PRO A 198 4.27 -15.58 13.66
C PRO A 198 3.23 -14.52 14.05
N PHE A 199 2.95 -13.58 13.14
CA PHE A 199 1.95 -12.54 13.28
C PHE A 199 1.05 -12.49 12.06
N ILE A 200 -0.23 -12.26 12.31
CA ILE A 200 -1.26 -12.07 11.29
C ILE A 200 -1.57 -10.59 11.21
N ASN A 201 -1.18 -9.94 10.11
CA ASN A 201 -1.51 -8.55 9.89
C ASN A 201 -2.95 -8.41 9.39
N ILE A 202 -3.79 -7.69 10.14
CA ILE A 202 -5.15 -7.31 9.73
C ILE A 202 -5.23 -5.79 9.81
N THR A 203 -5.42 -5.15 8.66
CA THR A 203 -5.38 -3.69 8.48
C THR A 203 -4.03 -3.08 8.89
N THR A 204 -3.91 -2.55 10.08
CA THR A 204 -2.68 -1.93 10.62
C THR A 204 -2.22 -2.56 11.93
N THR A 205 -2.85 -3.67 12.33
CA THR A 205 -2.59 -4.34 13.61
C THR A 205 -2.02 -5.74 13.37
N ASP A 206 -0.90 -6.04 14.04
CA ASP A 206 -0.29 -7.35 14.04
C ASP A 206 -0.88 -8.19 15.19
N PHE A 207 -1.66 -9.19 14.84
CA PHE A 207 -2.26 -10.15 15.77
C PHE A 207 -1.33 -11.33 15.96
N VAL A 208 -1.20 -11.79 17.20
CA VAL A 208 -0.39 -12.99 17.51
C VAL A 208 -1.08 -14.21 16.90
N ASN A 209 -0.34 -14.99 16.12
CA ASN A 209 -0.87 -16.21 15.52
C ASN A 209 -1.11 -17.29 16.57
N PRO A 210 -2.27 -18.00 16.58
CA PRO A 210 -2.54 -19.11 17.50
C PRO A 210 -1.60 -20.31 17.35
N ILE A 211 -0.89 -20.46 16.22
CA ILE A 211 0.15 -21.48 16.05
C ILE A 211 1.57 -20.88 16.02
N SER A 212 1.78 -19.76 16.67
CA SER A 212 3.11 -19.22 16.90
C SER A 212 3.79 -19.87 18.12
N PRO A 213 5.13 -19.80 18.25
CA PRO A 213 5.82 -20.29 19.43
C PRO A 213 5.24 -19.74 20.74
N ASN A 214 5.07 -20.61 21.74
CA ASN A 214 4.47 -20.30 23.04
C ASN A 214 3.02 -19.77 22.98
N SER A 215 2.28 -20.07 21.92
CA SER A 215 0.88 -19.68 21.81
C SER A 215 -0.01 -20.35 22.86
N TRP A 216 0.34 -21.56 23.32
CA TRP A 216 -0.38 -22.28 24.37
C TRP A 216 -0.36 -21.60 25.76
N ASP A 217 0.52 -20.63 25.99
CA ASP A 217 0.53 -19.79 27.18
C ASP A 217 -0.28 -18.52 27.03
N ARG A 218 -0.64 -18.18 25.82
CA ARG A 218 -1.37 -16.95 25.46
C ARG A 218 -2.80 -17.21 25.10
N TYR A 219 -3.06 -18.32 24.42
CA TYR A 219 -4.39 -18.75 23.98
C TYR A 219 -4.88 -19.93 24.81
N PHE A 220 -6.17 -20.01 24.98
CA PHE A 220 -6.85 -21.20 25.44
C PHE A 220 -7.37 -21.97 24.22
N PHE A 221 -7.08 -23.25 24.16
CA PHE A 221 -7.51 -24.17 23.11
C PHE A 221 -8.43 -25.23 23.70
N ASN A 222 -9.50 -25.59 22.95
CA ASN A 222 -10.42 -26.64 23.33
C ASN A 222 -10.72 -27.52 22.13
N ILE A 223 -10.60 -28.84 22.28
CA ILE A 223 -11.00 -29.82 21.27
C ILE A 223 -12.54 -29.94 21.34
N ILE A 224 -13.20 -29.59 20.24
CA ILE A 224 -14.68 -29.64 20.18
C ILE A 224 -15.18 -30.81 19.32
N ASP A 225 -14.33 -31.34 18.42
CA ASP A 225 -14.67 -32.44 17.55
C ASP A 225 -13.40 -33.14 17.03
N THR A 226 -13.57 -34.36 16.53
CA THR A 226 -12.53 -35.16 15.90
C THR A 226 -13.10 -35.82 14.65
N ALA A 227 -12.53 -35.48 13.49
CA ALA A 227 -12.93 -36.07 12.20
C ALA A 227 -11.86 -37.03 11.69
N TYR A 228 -12.23 -37.91 10.78
CA TYR A 228 -11.32 -38.88 10.19
C TYR A 228 -11.34 -38.75 8.66
N SER A 229 -10.17 -38.84 8.05
CA SER A 229 -9.99 -38.83 6.59
C SER A 229 -8.96 -39.86 6.18
N GLY A 230 -9.42 -41.02 5.73
CA GLY A 230 -8.55 -42.19 5.49
C GLY A 230 -7.91 -42.63 6.79
N ASN A 231 -6.59 -42.64 6.86
CA ASN A 231 -5.81 -43.02 8.07
C ASN A 231 -5.53 -41.82 8.99
N ASP A 232 -5.89 -40.61 8.58
CA ASP A 232 -5.58 -39.39 9.32
C ASP A 232 -6.72 -38.98 10.26
N THR A 233 -6.34 -38.48 11.43
CA THR A 233 -7.26 -37.85 12.36
C THR A 233 -7.16 -36.33 12.21
N ILE A 234 -8.32 -35.66 12.19
CA ILE A 234 -8.42 -34.22 12.11
C ILE A 234 -9.00 -33.72 13.42
N TYR A 235 -8.20 -33.01 14.20
CA TYR A 235 -8.65 -32.38 15.44
C TYR A 235 -9.30 -31.03 15.12
N VAL A 236 -10.53 -30.83 15.54
CA VAL A 236 -11.25 -29.55 15.46
C VAL A 236 -11.14 -28.84 16.79
N LEU A 237 -10.43 -27.71 16.79
CA LEU A 237 -10.17 -26.93 18.01
C LEU A 237 -10.78 -25.54 17.90
N THR A 238 -11.36 -25.07 18.99
CA THR A 238 -11.62 -23.64 19.16
C THR A 238 -10.44 -22.99 19.88
N TYR A 239 -10.23 -21.71 19.60
CA TYR A 239 -9.22 -20.94 20.29
C TYR A 239 -9.68 -19.50 20.57
N HIS A 240 -9.27 -18.96 21.71
CA HIS A 240 -9.47 -17.59 22.13
C HIS A 240 -8.35 -17.16 23.12
N PRO A 241 -8.14 -15.87 23.36
CA PRO A 241 -7.14 -15.43 24.34
C PRO A 241 -7.41 -16.02 25.72
N ALA A 242 -6.36 -16.49 26.38
CA ALA A 242 -6.45 -17.03 27.73
C ALA A 242 -6.87 -15.94 28.73
N LYS A 243 -7.62 -16.33 29.78
CA LYS A 243 -8.13 -15.39 30.78
C LYS A 243 -6.99 -14.58 31.42
N GLY A 244 -7.18 -13.26 31.50
CA GLY A 244 -6.20 -12.32 32.06
C GLY A 244 -5.05 -11.97 31.13
N LYS A 245 -5.02 -12.43 29.88
CA LYS A 245 -4.01 -12.05 28.88
C LYS A 245 -4.55 -10.91 28.00
N HIS A 246 -3.77 -9.83 27.90
CA HIS A 246 -4.11 -8.64 27.11
C HIS A 246 -3.07 -8.44 26.01
N PHE A 247 -3.43 -8.74 24.76
CA PHE A 247 -2.60 -8.57 23.57
C PHE A 247 -3.50 -8.55 22.32
N PRO A 248 -3.06 -8.03 21.19
CA PRO A 248 -3.78 -8.19 19.94
C PRO A 248 -3.93 -9.67 19.58
N SER A 249 -5.10 -10.22 19.80
CA SER A 249 -5.39 -11.65 19.72
C SER A 249 -6.54 -11.95 18.78
N LEU A 250 -6.51 -13.16 18.25
CA LEU A 250 -7.54 -13.73 17.38
C LEU A 250 -8.38 -14.73 18.20
N LYS A 251 -9.56 -15.01 17.72
CA LYS A 251 -10.41 -16.16 18.15
C LYS A 251 -10.95 -16.87 16.93
N GLY A 252 -11.30 -18.15 17.08
CA GLY A 252 -11.86 -18.90 15.96
C GLY A 252 -11.71 -20.41 16.08
N ILE A 253 -11.48 -21.06 14.94
CA ILE A 253 -11.43 -22.51 14.78
C ILE A 253 -10.15 -22.89 14.05
N LEU A 254 -9.51 -23.97 14.53
CA LEU A 254 -8.37 -24.62 13.86
C LEU A 254 -8.73 -26.09 13.63
N GLU A 255 -8.54 -26.57 12.40
CA GLU A 255 -8.56 -27.98 12.08
C GLU A 255 -7.12 -28.42 11.78
N ILE A 256 -6.59 -29.30 12.61
CA ILE A 256 -5.23 -29.83 12.51
C ILE A 256 -5.29 -31.30 12.10
N ASN A 257 -4.69 -31.62 10.96
CA ASN A 257 -4.57 -32.98 10.47
C ASN A 257 -3.34 -33.66 11.08
N THR A 258 -3.43 -34.92 11.49
CA THR A 258 -2.32 -35.69 12.05
C THR A 258 -1.19 -35.95 11.06
N ASP A 259 -1.46 -35.85 9.75
CA ASP A 259 -0.43 -35.87 8.74
C ASP A 259 0.41 -34.57 8.79
N GLY A 260 1.58 -34.68 9.40
CA GLY A 260 2.48 -33.56 9.64
C GLY A 260 1.97 -32.52 10.65
N TYR A 261 0.86 -32.74 11.34
CA TYR A 261 0.18 -31.76 12.19
C TYR A 261 -0.06 -30.43 11.45
N ALA A 262 -0.42 -30.55 10.17
CA ALA A 262 -0.65 -29.39 9.31
C ALA A 262 -2.03 -28.77 9.57
N ILE A 263 -2.14 -27.46 9.36
CA ILE A 263 -3.43 -26.78 9.29
C ILE A 263 -4.17 -27.31 8.07
N GLN A 264 -5.39 -27.82 8.27
CA GLN A 264 -6.29 -28.14 7.18
C GLN A 264 -7.32 -27.03 6.95
N ARG A 265 -7.78 -26.40 8.03
CA ARG A 265 -8.65 -25.23 7.99
C ARG A 265 -8.39 -24.32 9.16
N VAL A 266 -8.44 -23.04 8.93
CA VAL A 266 -8.42 -22.01 9.98
C VAL A 266 -9.50 -20.99 9.74
N VAL A 267 -10.23 -20.66 10.79
CA VAL A 267 -11.15 -19.51 10.85
C VAL A 267 -10.63 -18.56 11.92
N ALA A 268 -10.48 -17.31 11.58
CA ALA A 268 -9.92 -16.31 12.47
C ALA A 268 -10.68 -14.98 12.38
N GLU A 269 -10.92 -14.39 13.52
CA GLU A 269 -11.41 -13.02 13.67
C GLU A 269 -10.75 -12.36 14.88
N PRO A 270 -10.56 -11.02 14.89
CA PRO A 270 -10.07 -10.30 16.06
C PRO A 270 -10.94 -10.60 17.30
N SER A 271 -10.32 -10.96 18.42
CA SER A 271 -11.05 -11.20 19.66
C SER A 271 -11.65 -9.91 20.25
N ASP A 272 -10.94 -8.79 20.07
CA ASP A 272 -11.40 -7.45 20.39
C ASP A 272 -11.62 -6.64 19.09
N THR A 273 -12.88 -6.40 18.78
CA THR A 273 -13.28 -5.63 17.60
C THR A 273 -12.98 -4.13 17.70
N ALA A 274 -12.61 -3.62 18.89
CA ALA A 274 -12.20 -2.22 19.05
C ALA A 274 -10.80 -1.95 18.45
N LEU A 275 -9.97 -3.00 18.33
CA LEU A 275 -8.62 -2.90 17.74
C LEU A 275 -8.64 -2.72 16.22
N THR A 276 -9.78 -2.92 15.57
CA THR A 276 -9.91 -2.79 14.11
C THR A 276 -10.97 -1.76 13.73
N THR A 277 -10.72 -1.05 12.63
CA THR A 277 -11.70 -0.09 12.06
C THR A 277 -12.84 -0.77 11.32
N MET A 278 -12.69 -2.07 11.03
CA MET A 278 -13.64 -2.93 10.32
C MET A 278 -13.77 -4.25 11.08
N PHE A 279 -14.90 -4.93 10.92
CA PHE A 279 -15.02 -6.33 11.28
C PHE A 279 -14.32 -7.16 10.18
N VAL A 280 -13.42 -8.04 10.55
CA VAL A 280 -12.72 -8.91 9.59
C VAL A 280 -12.81 -10.36 10.08
N LYS A 281 -13.26 -11.26 9.20
CA LYS A 281 -13.20 -12.70 9.42
C LYS A 281 -12.50 -13.33 8.22
N ILE A 282 -11.52 -14.17 8.49
CA ILE A 282 -10.72 -14.86 7.48
C ILE A 282 -10.91 -16.37 7.70
N GLU A 283 -11.13 -17.08 6.61
CA GLU A 283 -11.10 -18.54 6.58
C GLU A 283 -10.12 -18.97 5.51
N GLN A 284 -9.21 -19.85 5.86
CA GLN A 284 -8.28 -20.48 4.91
C GLN A 284 -8.40 -21.99 4.99
N LEU A 285 -8.45 -22.61 3.82
CA LEU A 285 -8.45 -24.04 3.64
C LEU A 285 -7.18 -24.47 2.96
N TYR A 286 -6.61 -25.54 3.44
CA TYR A 286 -5.40 -26.14 2.92
C TYR A 286 -5.70 -27.54 2.39
N ALA A 287 -5.06 -27.90 1.29
CA ALA A 287 -5.13 -29.22 0.70
C ALA A 287 -3.73 -29.69 0.28
N LYS A 288 -3.56 -30.96 0.07
CA LYS A 288 -2.28 -31.46 -0.48
C LYS A 288 -2.16 -31.05 -1.94
N ALA A 289 -1.06 -30.35 -2.26
CA ALA A 289 -0.68 -30.02 -3.63
C ALA A 289 -0.01 -31.21 -4.33
N ASP A 290 0.70 -32.04 -3.54
CA ASP A 290 1.28 -33.32 -3.94
C ASP A 290 1.18 -34.33 -2.78
N ALA A 291 1.86 -35.45 -2.83
CA ALA A 291 1.78 -36.48 -1.81
C ALA A 291 2.24 -36.03 -0.42
N THR A 292 3.06 -34.97 -0.31
CA THR A 292 3.77 -34.58 0.91
C THR A 292 3.50 -33.15 1.36
N HIS A 293 3.18 -32.23 0.45
CA HIS A 293 3.13 -30.80 0.76
C HIS A 293 1.71 -30.27 0.87
N TRP A 294 1.43 -29.62 1.98
CA TRP A 294 0.20 -28.85 2.18
C TRP A 294 0.32 -27.46 1.55
N PHE A 295 -0.74 -27.02 0.89
CA PHE A 295 -0.82 -25.73 0.24
C PHE A 295 -2.19 -25.10 0.42
N ILE A 296 -2.28 -23.78 0.39
CA ILE A 296 -3.58 -23.10 0.44
C ILE A 296 -4.38 -23.48 -0.80
N SER A 297 -5.63 -23.89 -0.60
CA SER A 297 -6.57 -24.22 -1.69
C SER A 297 -7.68 -23.18 -1.86
N LYS A 298 -8.13 -22.56 -0.76
CA LYS A 298 -9.20 -21.56 -0.78
C LYS A 298 -9.03 -20.55 0.35
N ILE A 299 -9.34 -19.29 0.07
CA ILE A 299 -9.41 -18.21 1.06
C ILE A 299 -10.77 -17.55 0.96
N ASN A 300 -11.49 -17.46 2.08
CA ASN A 300 -12.68 -16.64 2.22
C ASN A 300 -12.38 -15.48 3.16
N THR A 301 -12.67 -14.26 2.73
CA THR A 301 -12.50 -13.06 3.55
C THR A 301 -13.85 -12.36 3.65
N TYR A 302 -14.26 -12.03 4.85
CA TYR A 302 -15.45 -11.24 5.11
C TYR A 302 -15.05 -9.97 5.85
N ILE A 303 -15.40 -8.81 5.29
CA ILE A 303 -15.10 -7.50 5.87
C ILE A 303 -16.41 -6.74 6.02
N GLY A 304 -16.76 -6.40 7.27
CA GLY A 304 -17.87 -5.52 7.59
C GLY A 304 -17.34 -4.12 7.91
N PHE A 305 -17.74 -3.15 7.12
CA PHE A 305 -17.34 -1.75 7.34
C PHE A 305 -18.24 -1.14 8.42
N LYS A 306 -17.66 -0.71 9.54
CA LYS A 306 -18.40 -0.09 10.65
C LYS A 306 -19.04 1.24 10.25
N LYS A 307 -18.45 1.94 9.27
CA LYS A 307 -18.97 3.19 8.70
C LYS A 307 -18.58 3.25 7.23
N PHE A 308 -19.57 3.35 6.38
CA PHE A 308 -19.39 3.56 4.95
C PHE A 308 -20.00 4.93 4.55
N ILE A 309 -20.17 5.22 3.27
CA ILE A 309 -20.52 6.52 2.69
C ILE A 309 -21.74 7.20 3.35
N LEU A 310 -22.77 6.44 3.66
CA LEU A 310 -23.99 6.89 4.31
C LEU A 310 -24.07 6.26 5.69
N ASP A 311 -24.47 7.04 6.69
CA ASP A 311 -24.58 6.57 8.09
C ASP A 311 -25.62 5.41 8.22
N ASP A 312 -26.60 5.36 7.29
CA ASP A 312 -27.72 4.40 7.28
C ASP A 312 -27.47 3.18 6.39
N LEU A 313 -26.27 3.06 5.80
CA LEU A 313 -25.89 1.96 4.93
C LEU A 313 -24.77 1.14 5.55
N LYS A 314 -25.06 -0.08 5.94
CA LYS A 314 -24.04 -1.08 6.29
C LYS A 314 -23.46 -1.66 5.00
N VAL A 315 -22.16 -1.70 4.89
CA VAL A 315 -21.50 -2.27 3.72
C VAL A 315 -20.63 -3.43 4.14
N ASN A 316 -20.80 -4.54 3.46
CA ASN A 316 -20.02 -5.75 3.64
C ASN A 316 -19.32 -6.12 2.35
N MET A 317 -18.06 -6.55 2.47
CA MET A 317 -17.31 -7.13 1.37
C MET A 317 -17.07 -8.61 1.65
N LYS A 318 -17.37 -9.45 0.69
CA LYS A 318 -17.03 -10.87 0.68
C LYS A 318 -16.01 -11.12 -0.41
N GLY A 319 -14.83 -11.60 -0.04
CA GLY A 319 -13.80 -12.08 -0.93
C GLY A 319 -13.75 -13.60 -0.92
N THR A 320 -13.61 -14.22 -2.08
CA THR A 320 -13.34 -15.66 -2.22
C THR A 320 -12.20 -15.82 -3.24
N THR A 321 -11.16 -16.53 -2.84
CA THR A 321 -10.03 -16.90 -3.69
C THR A 321 -9.94 -18.40 -3.78
N TYR A 322 -9.94 -18.92 -4.99
CA TYR A 322 -9.65 -20.32 -5.28
C TYR A 322 -8.24 -20.41 -5.82
N ILE A 323 -7.44 -21.28 -5.24
CA ILE A 323 -6.08 -21.55 -5.69
C ILE A 323 -6.09 -22.85 -6.46
N THR A 324 -5.66 -22.80 -7.69
CA THR A 324 -5.61 -23.93 -8.62
C THR A 324 -4.22 -24.08 -9.21
N GLU A 325 -3.97 -25.23 -9.82
CA GLU A 325 -2.70 -25.50 -10.51
C GLU A 325 -1.47 -25.21 -9.63
N ALA A 326 -1.54 -25.51 -8.33
CA ALA A 326 -0.41 -25.37 -7.44
C ALA A 326 0.70 -26.36 -7.80
N MET A 327 1.89 -25.85 -8.11
CA MET A 327 3.08 -26.65 -8.42
C MET A 327 4.15 -26.40 -7.35
N ILE A 328 4.67 -27.49 -6.82
CA ILE A 328 5.74 -27.49 -5.81
C ILE A 328 7.08 -27.71 -6.50
N ASN A 329 8.03 -26.85 -6.18
CA ASN A 329 9.38 -26.86 -6.75
C ASN A 329 9.43 -26.92 -8.29
N PRO A 330 8.58 -26.13 -9.02
CA PRO A 330 8.70 -26.03 -10.47
C PRO A 330 10.07 -25.44 -10.85
N PRO A 331 10.56 -25.67 -12.09
CA PRO A 331 11.87 -25.21 -12.54
C PRO A 331 11.89 -23.70 -12.81
N ILE A 332 11.57 -22.90 -11.79
CA ILE A 332 11.61 -21.43 -11.83
C ILE A 332 13.05 -20.96 -11.59
N THR A 333 13.48 -20.00 -12.37
CA THR A 333 14.82 -19.41 -12.31
C THR A 333 14.74 -17.91 -12.02
N LYS A 334 15.87 -17.29 -11.67
CA LYS A 334 15.93 -15.82 -11.46
C LYS A 334 15.54 -15.01 -12.70
N LYS A 335 15.59 -15.62 -13.89
CA LYS A 335 15.21 -14.96 -15.16
C LYS A 335 13.69 -14.74 -15.28
N ASP A 336 12.90 -15.54 -14.55
CA ASP A 336 11.45 -15.40 -14.51
C ASP A 336 10.99 -14.16 -13.69
N PHE A 337 11.93 -13.50 -13.01
CA PHE A 337 11.68 -12.32 -12.20
C PHE A 337 12.42 -11.11 -12.76
N ASP A 338 11.65 -10.19 -13.32
CA ASP A 338 12.14 -8.95 -13.95
C ASP A 338 12.21 -7.76 -12.97
N GLY A 339 11.87 -7.99 -11.69
CA GLY A 339 11.85 -6.98 -10.65
C GLY A 339 10.51 -6.25 -10.50
N VAL A 340 9.53 -6.53 -11.37
CA VAL A 340 8.14 -6.13 -11.18
C VAL A 340 7.48 -7.15 -10.26
N SER A 341 6.84 -6.67 -9.19
CA SER A 341 6.18 -7.55 -8.22
C SER A 341 4.77 -7.93 -8.66
N ILE A 342 4.08 -7.01 -9.33
CA ILE A 342 2.73 -7.21 -9.88
C ILE A 342 2.71 -6.65 -11.30
N ASP A 343 2.40 -7.50 -12.24
CA ASP A 343 2.37 -7.24 -13.68
C ASP A 343 0.94 -7.42 -14.20
N LEU A 344 0.42 -6.44 -14.93
CA LEU A 344 -0.91 -6.48 -15.53
C LEU A 344 -0.79 -6.72 -17.04
N LEU A 345 -1.30 -7.85 -17.53
CA LEU A 345 -1.32 -8.10 -18.96
C LEU A 345 -2.19 -7.08 -19.70
N GLU A 346 -1.74 -6.65 -20.85
CA GLU A 346 -2.41 -5.61 -21.67
C GLU A 346 -3.88 -5.97 -21.99
N ASP A 347 -4.17 -7.25 -22.21
CA ASP A 347 -5.49 -7.76 -22.55
C ASP A 347 -6.31 -8.24 -21.34
N ALA A 348 -5.80 -8.01 -20.11
CA ALA A 348 -6.45 -8.52 -18.90
C ALA A 348 -7.89 -8.02 -18.72
N ALA A 349 -8.19 -6.78 -19.11
CA ALA A 349 -9.54 -6.21 -19.00
C ALA A 349 -10.45 -6.57 -20.18
N SER A 350 -9.93 -7.14 -21.26
CA SER A 350 -10.66 -7.39 -22.52
C SER A 350 -11.08 -8.85 -22.74
N LYS A 351 -10.95 -9.71 -21.72
CA LYS A 351 -11.32 -11.12 -21.82
C LYS A 351 -12.83 -11.31 -22.06
N SER A 352 -13.18 -12.24 -22.94
CA SER A 352 -14.58 -12.52 -23.33
C SER A 352 -15.40 -13.13 -22.18
N ASN A 353 -16.73 -13.05 -22.27
CA ASN A 353 -17.61 -13.69 -21.31
C ASN A 353 -17.44 -15.23 -21.29
N THR A 354 -17.22 -15.85 -22.45
CA THR A 354 -16.93 -17.29 -22.57
C THR A 354 -15.66 -17.67 -21.84
N TYR A 355 -14.63 -16.82 -21.88
CA TYR A 355 -13.41 -17.03 -21.10
C TYR A 355 -13.73 -17.05 -19.60
N TRP A 356 -14.49 -16.06 -19.11
CA TRP A 356 -14.87 -15.99 -17.69
C TRP A 356 -15.74 -17.19 -17.24
N GLU A 357 -16.69 -17.63 -18.07
CA GLU A 357 -17.51 -18.81 -17.78
C GLU A 357 -16.69 -20.09 -17.65
N ALA A 358 -15.66 -20.25 -18.46
CA ALA A 358 -14.75 -21.39 -18.40
C ALA A 358 -13.80 -21.36 -17.20
N GLN A 359 -13.47 -20.18 -16.69
CA GLN A 359 -12.48 -20.02 -15.63
C GLN A 359 -13.09 -19.91 -14.22
N ARG A 360 -14.39 -19.68 -14.09
CA ARG A 360 -15.04 -19.59 -12.79
C ARG A 360 -15.18 -20.96 -12.13
N PRO A 361 -14.64 -21.13 -10.89
CA PRO A 361 -14.90 -22.37 -10.13
C PRO A 361 -16.37 -22.52 -9.70
N ASP A 362 -17.03 -21.36 -9.41
CA ASP A 362 -18.45 -21.29 -9.05
C ASP A 362 -19.19 -20.40 -10.06
N THR A 363 -20.41 -20.81 -10.44
CA THR A 363 -21.28 -19.97 -11.26
C THR A 363 -21.68 -18.69 -10.52
N LEU A 364 -21.89 -17.61 -11.26
CA LEU A 364 -22.41 -16.36 -10.68
C LEU A 364 -23.82 -16.60 -10.11
N THR A 365 -24.07 -16.07 -8.94
CA THR A 365 -25.42 -15.99 -8.38
C THR A 365 -26.29 -15.07 -9.23
N HIS A 366 -27.61 -15.25 -9.18
CA HIS A 366 -28.55 -14.38 -9.90
C HIS A 366 -28.31 -12.90 -9.58
N LYS A 367 -28.08 -12.57 -8.30
CA LYS A 367 -27.79 -11.19 -7.85
C LYS A 367 -26.49 -10.64 -8.46
N GLU A 368 -25.43 -11.46 -8.57
CA GLU A 368 -24.17 -11.06 -9.22
C GLU A 368 -24.36 -10.81 -10.73
N GLN A 369 -25.16 -11.67 -11.41
CA GLN A 369 -25.46 -11.51 -12.85
C GLN A 369 -26.25 -10.22 -13.12
N VAL A 370 -27.31 -9.97 -12.33
CA VAL A 370 -28.09 -8.74 -12.42
C VAL A 370 -27.23 -7.51 -12.14
N THR A 371 -26.32 -7.59 -11.16
CA THR A 371 -25.37 -6.52 -10.85
C THR A 371 -24.48 -6.19 -12.04
N TYR A 372 -23.90 -7.19 -12.72
CA TYR A 372 -23.08 -6.96 -13.90
C TYR A 372 -23.91 -6.28 -15.02
N SER A 373 -25.06 -6.82 -15.37
CA SER A 373 -25.88 -6.28 -16.46
C SER A 373 -26.32 -4.85 -16.19
N MET A 374 -26.73 -4.54 -14.96
CA MET A 374 -27.20 -3.22 -14.55
C MET A 374 -26.03 -2.22 -14.50
N LEU A 375 -24.95 -2.55 -13.78
CA LEU A 375 -23.82 -1.62 -13.61
C LEU A 375 -23.08 -1.39 -14.93
N ASP A 376 -22.93 -2.39 -15.79
CA ASP A 376 -22.30 -2.22 -17.11
C ASP A 376 -23.12 -1.30 -18.00
N SER A 377 -24.45 -1.38 -17.94
CA SER A 377 -25.36 -0.46 -18.65
C SER A 377 -25.25 0.97 -18.10
N VAL A 378 -25.33 1.13 -16.77
CA VAL A 378 -25.23 2.42 -16.08
C VAL A 378 -23.84 3.02 -16.27
N GLY A 379 -22.79 2.22 -16.20
CA GLY A 379 -21.40 2.62 -16.37
C GLY A 379 -21.12 3.17 -17.77
N LYS A 380 -21.63 2.50 -18.81
CA LYS A 380 -21.58 2.99 -20.19
C LYS A 380 -22.33 4.30 -20.35
N LYS A 381 -23.57 4.37 -19.88
CA LYS A 381 -24.41 5.58 -19.98
C LYS A 381 -23.81 6.79 -19.29
N ASN A 382 -23.17 6.59 -18.14
CA ASN A 382 -22.61 7.65 -17.32
C ASN A 382 -21.09 7.84 -17.49
N ASN A 383 -20.46 7.13 -18.42
CA ASN A 383 -19.02 7.19 -18.70
C ASN A 383 -18.17 6.99 -17.41
N PHE A 384 -18.41 5.88 -16.66
CA PHE A 384 -17.71 5.62 -15.41
C PHE A 384 -16.20 5.52 -15.59
N ASP A 385 -15.72 4.90 -16.68
CA ASP A 385 -14.29 4.84 -17.00
C ASP A 385 -13.66 6.24 -17.12
N LYS A 386 -14.35 7.17 -17.78
CA LYS A 386 -13.88 8.56 -17.91
C LYS A 386 -13.81 9.27 -16.56
N LYS A 387 -14.83 9.09 -15.70
CA LYS A 387 -14.86 9.67 -14.35
C LYS A 387 -13.76 9.07 -13.45
N PHE A 388 -13.55 7.76 -13.57
CA PHE A 388 -12.50 7.06 -12.85
C PHE A 388 -11.10 7.50 -13.30
N ASN A 389 -10.88 7.61 -14.61
CA ASN A 389 -9.65 8.13 -15.18
C ASN A 389 -9.39 9.59 -14.76
N MET A 390 -10.45 10.39 -14.60
CA MET A 390 -10.32 11.75 -14.06
C MET A 390 -9.89 11.76 -12.59
N LEU A 391 -10.39 10.83 -11.75
CA LEU A 391 -9.91 10.66 -10.36
C LEU A 391 -8.43 10.25 -10.32
N ASN A 392 -8.04 9.29 -11.16
CA ASN A 392 -6.64 8.89 -11.30
C ASN A 392 -5.77 10.06 -11.80
N ALA A 393 -6.30 10.91 -12.69
CA ALA A 393 -5.59 12.09 -13.18
C ALA A 393 -5.26 13.08 -12.06
N PHE A 394 -6.14 13.26 -11.09
CA PHE A 394 -5.85 14.09 -9.90
C PHE A 394 -4.77 13.46 -9.02
N GLN A 395 -4.71 12.15 -8.92
CA GLN A 395 -3.67 11.45 -8.15
C GLN A 395 -2.32 11.49 -8.88
N ASP A 396 -2.31 11.27 -10.17
CA ASP A 396 -1.11 11.15 -11.01
C ASP A 396 -0.61 12.49 -11.55
N GLY A 397 -1.42 13.56 -11.46
CA GLY A 397 -1.16 14.85 -12.04
C GLY A 397 -1.25 14.90 -13.58
N ASN A 398 -1.72 13.83 -14.22
CA ASN A 398 -1.81 13.69 -15.67
C ASN A 398 -3.20 13.24 -16.12
N LEU A 399 -3.89 14.05 -16.89
CA LEU A 399 -5.17 13.69 -17.50
C LEU A 399 -4.93 12.98 -18.83
N ARG A 400 -5.16 11.68 -18.87
CA ARG A 400 -4.99 10.86 -20.09
C ARG A 400 -6.12 11.11 -21.06
N LEU A 401 -5.76 11.52 -22.27
CA LEU A 401 -6.61 11.54 -23.47
C LEU A 401 -6.20 10.37 -24.37
N GLN A 402 -6.78 10.27 -25.58
CA GLN A 402 -6.56 9.11 -26.46
C GLN A 402 -5.06 8.83 -26.74
N TYR A 403 -4.32 9.82 -27.29
CA TYR A 403 -2.91 9.66 -27.68
C TYR A 403 -1.94 10.53 -26.88
N VAL A 404 -2.49 11.49 -26.14
CA VAL A 404 -1.71 12.43 -25.33
C VAL A 404 -2.27 12.53 -23.93
N SER A 405 -1.46 12.98 -23.00
CA SER A 405 -1.87 13.30 -21.64
C SER A 405 -1.60 14.77 -21.35
N VAL A 406 -2.53 15.42 -20.66
CA VAL A 406 -2.38 16.81 -20.19
C VAL A 406 -1.73 16.78 -18.81
N GLN A 407 -0.61 17.47 -18.64
CA GLN A 407 0.09 17.62 -17.37
C GLN A 407 -0.61 18.68 -16.51
N LEU A 408 -1.49 18.25 -15.60
CA LEU A 408 -2.32 19.16 -14.79
C LEU A 408 -1.49 20.12 -13.93
N TYR A 409 -0.32 19.68 -13.45
CA TYR A 409 0.58 20.50 -12.65
C TYR A 409 1.24 21.66 -13.44
N ASN A 410 1.14 21.69 -14.77
CA ASN A 410 1.59 22.78 -15.63
C ASN A 410 0.47 23.73 -16.04
N VAL A 411 -0.80 23.43 -15.74
CA VAL A 411 -1.94 24.28 -16.09
C VAL A 411 -1.97 25.54 -15.21
N VAL A 412 -1.83 25.35 -13.90
CA VAL A 412 -1.75 26.45 -12.93
C VAL A 412 -0.65 26.12 -11.92
N LYS A 413 0.33 26.98 -11.79
CA LYS A 413 1.34 26.98 -10.74
C LYS A 413 1.33 28.30 -9.99
N PHE A 414 1.79 28.26 -8.77
CA PHE A 414 2.02 29.44 -7.96
C PHE A 414 3.35 29.35 -7.24
N ASN A 415 4.13 30.39 -7.32
CA ASN A 415 5.22 30.71 -6.39
C ASN A 415 5.32 32.22 -6.20
N ARG A 416 6.06 32.66 -5.22
CA ARG A 416 6.12 34.09 -4.88
C ARG A 416 6.81 34.93 -5.96
N GLN A 417 7.68 34.34 -6.80
CA GLN A 417 8.38 35.07 -7.84
C GLN A 417 7.49 35.31 -9.07
N GLU A 418 6.80 34.27 -9.54
CA GLU A 418 5.95 34.36 -10.74
C GLU A 418 4.54 34.88 -10.45
N GLY A 419 4.08 34.82 -9.17
CA GLY A 419 2.66 34.87 -8.86
C GLY A 419 2.00 33.61 -9.39
N PHE A 420 0.85 33.76 -10.05
CA PHE A 420 0.24 32.66 -10.80
C PHE A 420 0.95 32.51 -12.15
N ARG A 421 1.31 31.29 -12.49
CA ARG A 421 1.72 30.89 -13.83
C ARG A 421 0.58 30.09 -14.47
N LEU A 422 0.07 30.58 -15.59
CA LEU A 422 -0.91 29.91 -16.43
C LEU A 422 -0.22 29.28 -17.63
N GLY A 423 -0.51 28.02 -17.89
CA GLY A 423 0.19 27.31 -18.96
C GLY A 423 -0.51 26.04 -19.40
N MET A 424 0.21 25.26 -20.19
CA MET A 424 -0.22 23.94 -20.63
C MET A 424 1.01 23.03 -20.73
N GLY A 425 0.87 21.81 -20.30
CA GLY A 425 1.84 20.74 -20.52
C GLY A 425 1.17 19.56 -21.20
N LEU A 426 1.82 19.01 -22.21
CA LEU A 426 1.35 17.85 -22.96
C LEU A 426 2.45 16.81 -23.03
N GLU A 427 2.08 15.54 -23.01
CA GLU A 427 2.98 14.42 -23.27
C GLU A 427 2.29 13.30 -24.04
N THR A 428 3.00 12.58 -24.88
CA THR A 428 2.49 11.37 -25.52
C THR A 428 2.28 10.26 -24.50
N ASN A 429 1.30 9.39 -24.71
CA ASN A 429 1.06 8.23 -23.86
C ASN A 429 1.31 6.91 -24.61
N SER A 430 1.12 5.76 -23.95
CA SER A 430 1.37 4.43 -24.53
C SER A 430 0.43 4.04 -25.68
N ASP A 431 -0.72 4.71 -25.80
CA ASP A 431 -1.62 4.46 -26.94
C ASP A 431 -1.02 4.99 -28.24
N LEU A 432 -0.12 5.99 -28.16
CA LEU A 432 0.63 6.48 -29.31
C LEU A 432 1.99 5.77 -29.45
N PHE A 433 2.79 5.77 -28.38
CA PHE A 433 4.12 5.16 -28.39
C PHE A 433 4.39 4.37 -27.09
N LYS A 434 4.64 3.06 -27.19
CA LYS A 434 4.97 2.22 -26.05
C LYS A 434 6.38 2.43 -25.50
N LYS A 435 7.35 2.65 -26.41
CA LYS A 435 8.79 2.76 -26.08
C LYS A 435 9.28 4.19 -25.92
N TYR A 436 8.56 5.16 -26.45
CA TYR A 436 8.99 6.56 -26.46
C TYR A 436 7.94 7.42 -25.78
N LYS A 437 8.40 8.45 -25.11
CA LYS A 437 7.55 9.50 -24.57
C LYS A 437 8.14 10.85 -24.95
N ILE A 438 7.36 11.70 -25.58
CA ILE A 438 7.73 13.05 -25.94
C ILE A 438 6.76 13.97 -25.21
N GLY A 439 7.27 15.00 -24.57
CA GLY A 439 6.42 15.95 -23.87
C GLY A 439 7.08 17.33 -23.77
N GLY A 440 6.26 18.28 -23.38
CA GLY A 440 6.71 19.63 -23.14
C GLY A 440 5.65 20.46 -22.46
N PHE A 441 6.07 21.63 -22.00
CA PHE A 441 5.19 22.60 -21.39
C PHE A 441 5.57 24.03 -21.80
N ALA A 442 4.59 24.92 -21.76
CA ALA A 442 4.80 26.36 -21.79
C ALA A 442 3.82 27.03 -20.82
N GLY A 443 4.27 28.09 -20.15
CA GLY A 443 3.45 28.83 -19.19
C GLY A 443 3.97 30.25 -19.01
N TYR A 444 3.06 31.19 -18.78
CA TYR A 444 3.36 32.60 -18.58
C TYR A 444 3.09 33.00 -17.14
N GLY A 445 4.10 33.57 -16.50
CA GLY A 445 4.01 34.11 -15.14
C GLY A 445 3.33 35.49 -15.17
N LEU A 446 2.31 35.65 -14.34
CA LEU A 446 1.53 36.91 -14.35
C LEU A 446 2.25 38.06 -13.65
N ARG A 447 3.12 37.76 -12.67
CA ARG A 447 3.83 38.78 -11.91
C ARG A 447 5.15 39.19 -12.58
N ASP A 448 5.96 38.25 -13.03
CA ASP A 448 7.26 38.48 -13.63
C ASP A 448 7.19 38.66 -15.15
N GLN A 449 6.04 38.44 -15.77
CA GLN A 449 5.76 38.64 -17.21
C GLN A 449 6.72 37.87 -18.13
N LEU A 450 7.20 36.70 -17.68
CA LEU A 450 8.12 35.88 -18.45
C LEU A 450 7.47 34.53 -18.83
N TRP A 451 7.86 34.04 -20.00
CA TRP A 451 7.54 32.68 -20.43
C TRP A 451 8.50 31.68 -19.77
N LYS A 452 7.97 30.55 -19.33
CA LYS A 452 8.71 29.37 -18.91
C LYS A 452 8.27 28.23 -19.79
N TYR A 453 9.23 27.45 -20.26
CA TYR A 453 8.97 26.37 -21.18
C TYR A 453 10.00 25.25 -21.00
N GLY A 454 9.66 24.09 -21.57
CA GLY A 454 10.57 22.95 -21.58
C GLY A 454 10.01 21.81 -22.40
N GLY A 455 10.88 20.91 -22.77
CA GLY A 455 10.53 19.72 -23.49
C GLY A 455 11.42 18.55 -23.12
N PHE A 456 10.91 17.34 -23.27
CA PHE A 456 11.67 16.14 -22.99
C PHE A 456 11.37 15.04 -24.00
N PHE A 457 12.36 14.15 -24.15
CA PHE A 457 12.25 12.90 -24.86
C PHE A 457 12.73 11.77 -23.93
N GLU A 458 11.87 10.78 -23.65
CA GLU A 458 12.19 9.60 -22.87
C GLU A 458 12.15 8.38 -23.78
N TRP A 459 13.22 7.59 -23.80
CA TRP A 459 13.32 6.31 -24.48
C TRP A 459 13.36 5.19 -23.45
N LYS A 460 12.31 4.36 -23.39
CA LYS A 460 12.23 3.15 -22.57
C LYS A 460 12.92 2.00 -23.30
N MET A 461 14.22 1.80 -23.02
CA MET A 461 15.07 0.85 -23.72
C MET A 461 14.77 -0.59 -23.33
N TYR A 462 14.62 -0.86 -22.02
CA TYR A 462 14.31 -2.18 -21.50
C TYR A 462 13.39 -2.09 -20.29
N TYR A 463 12.14 -2.37 -20.52
CA TYR A 463 11.05 -2.15 -19.58
C TYR A 463 11.22 -2.89 -18.24
N PRO A 464 11.55 -4.21 -18.19
CA PRO A 464 11.60 -4.98 -16.93
C PRO A 464 12.61 -4.46 -15.92
N LYS A 465 13.72 -3.85 -16.38
CA LYS A 465 14.75 -3.26 -15.52
C LYS A 465 14.64 -1.74 -15.40
N ASN A 466 13.53 -1.16 -15.88
CA ASN A 466 13.35 0.29 -15.93
C ASN A 466 14.56 1.02 -16.55
N ILE A 467 15.13 0.42 -17.62
CA ILE A 467 16.24 1.06 -18.34
C ILE A 467 15.66 2.09 -19.28
N LYS A 468 16.00 3.34 -19.04
CA LYS A 468 15.51 4.46 -19.83
C LYS A 468 16.57 5.55 -19.99
N LEU A 469 16.50 6.24 -21.10
CA LEU A 469 17.26 7.44 -21.41
C LEU A 469 16.28 8.61 -21.48
N LEU A 470 16.59 9.69 -20.77
CA LEU A 470 15.84 10.94 -20.77
C LEU A 470 16.72 12.05 -21.31
N LEU A 471 16.24 12.78 -22.28
CA LEU A 471 16.76 14.07 -22.71
C LEU A 471 15.78 15.13 -22.24
N ASN A 472 16.26 16.14 -21.54
CA ASN A 472 15.43 17.20 -21.00
C ASN A 472 16.06 18.59 -21.25
N TYR A 473 15.21 19.51 -21.66
CA TYR A 473 15.51 20.94 -21.70
C TYR A 473 14.39 21.70 -21.00
N SER A 474 14.74 22.62 -20.09
CA SER A 474 13.74 23.43 -19.42
C SER A 474 14.28 24.77 -18.96
N MET A 475 13.45 25.80 -19.03
CA MET A 475 13.64 27.10 -18.42
C MET A 475 12.52 27.37 -17.44
N SER A 476 12.84 27.40 -16.14
CA SER A 476 11.83 27.63 -15.09
C SER A 476 12.50 28.06 -13.78
N TYR A 477 11.70 28.59 -12.83
CA TYR A 477 12.20 28.85 -11.50
C TYR A 477 12.39 27.57 -10.69
N GLU A 478 13.56 27.52 -10.03
CA GLU A 478 13.91 26.48 -9.06
C GLU A 478 14.27 27.14 -7.73
N GLU A 479 14.06 26.44 -6.61
CA GLU A 479 14.55 26.90 -5.30
C GLU A 479 16.07 26.98 -5.32
N SER A 480 16.61 28.12 -4.88
CA SER A 480 18.06 28.35 -4.80
C SER A 480 18.67 27.43 -3.73
N GLY A 481 19.70 26.68 -4.08
CA GLY A 481 20.40 25.77 -3.17
C GLY A 481 19.59 24.59 -2.64
N GLY A 482 18.52 24.22 -3.27
CA GLY A 482 17.69 23.07 -2.87
C GLY A 482 18.31 21.72 -3.23
N THR A 483 18.03 20.69 -2.44
CA THR A 483 18.40 19.30 -2.74
C THR A 483 17.27 18.59 -3.49
N LYS A 484 17.61 17.89 -4.56
CA LYS A 484 16.65 17.08 -5.34
C LYS A 484 17.13 15.63 -5.39
N TYR A 485 16.52 14.79 -4.59
CA TYR A 485 16.82 13.35 -4.63
C TYR A 485 16.14 12.66 -5.81
N TYR A 486 16.78 11.60 -6.32
CA TYR A 486 16.21 10.73 -7.33
C TYR A 486 14.92 10.11 -6.82
N GLN A 487 13.85 10.74 -7.14
CA GLN A 487 12.47 10.24 -7.11
C GLN A 487 11.55 11.38 -7.54
N GLY A 488 10.71 11.13 -8.56
CA GLY A 488 9.76 12.14 -9.02
C GLY A 488 8.88 12.66 -7.87
N THR A 489 8.69 13.94 -7.83
CA THR A 489 7.69 14.57 -6.96
C THR A 489 6.31 14.21 -7.48
N TYR A 490 5.54 13.49 -6.69
CA TYR A 490 4.13 13.24 -7.00
C TYR A 490 3.33 14.53 -6.79
N TRP A 491 2.39 14.79 -7.69
CA TRP A 491 1.43 15.87 -7.51
C TRP A 491 0.66 15.63 -6.19
N GLY A 492 0.53 16.67 -5.36
CA GLY A 492 -0.09 16.54 -4.03
C GLY A 492 0.86 16.09 -2.90
N ASN A 493 2.16 15.92 -3.18
CA ASN A 493 3.13 15.73 -2.11
C ASN A 493 3.22 17.01 -1.25
N ASN A 494 3.16 16.85 0.07
CA ASN A 494 3.28 17.96 1.03
C ASN A 494 4.60 18.74 0.91
N GLU A 495 5.63 18.16 0.31
CA GLU A 495 6.89 18.86 0.01
C GLU A 495 6.70 19.99 -1.02
N ASN A 496 5.75 19.86 -1.93
CA ASN A 496 5.47 20.88 -2.95
C ASN A 496 4.84 22.15 -2.37
N TYR A 497 4.28 22.10 -1.15
CA TYR A 497 3.67 23.26 -0.50
C TYR A 497 4.71 24.31 -0.09
N ARG A 498 5.98 23.95 -0.02
CA ARG A 498 7.08 24.89 0.23
C ARG A 498 7.15 25.99 -0.84
N ASN A 499 6.83 25.70 -2.09
CA ASN A 499 6.83 26.69 -3.17
C ASN A 499 5.90 27.88 -2.92
N TYR A 500 4.91 27.75 -2.02
CA TYR A 500 4.04 28.87 -1.62
C TYR A 500 4.68 29.76 -0.55
N THR A 501 5.75 29.32 0.11
CA THR A 501 6.37 30.00 1.26
C THR A 501 7.79 30.46 0.99
N ILE A 502 8.47 29.89 -0.02
CA ILE A 502 9.82 30.21 -0.39
C ILE A 502 9.84 31.51 -1.20
N ASP A 503 10.85 32.37 -0.94
CA ASP A 503 11.10 33.61 -1.67
C ASP A 503 12.36 33.51 -2.53
N ASN A 504 13.27 32.59 -2.22
CA ASN A 504 14.58 32.49 -2.83
C ASN A 504 14.57 31.53 -4.02
N PHE A 505 14.49 32.08 -5.22
CA PHE A 505 14.42 31.31 -6.48
C PHE A 505 15.55 31.79 -7.44
N ASP A 506 16.03 30.83 -8.23
CA ASP A 506 16.84 31.08 -9.40
C ASP A 506 16.04 30.82 -10.66
N LEU A 507 16.15 31.65 -11.69
CA LEU A 507 15.70 31.30 -13.02
C LEU A 507 16.74 30.37 -13.65
N VAL A 508 16.37 29.13 -13.89
CA VAL A 508 17.29 28.07 -14.32
C VAL A 508 16.98 27.60 -15.73
N THR A 509 18.00 27.72 -16.61
CA THR A 509 17.99 27.04 -17.91
C THR A 509 18.81 25.77 -17.78
N ARG A 510 18.16 24.62 -17.95
CA ARG A 510 18.72 23.28 -17.69
C ARG A 510 18.65 22.40 -18.91
N LYS A 511 19.79 21.77 -19.23
CA LYS A 511 19.93 20.73 -20.25
C LYS A 511 20.39 19.46 -19.53
N GLU A 512 19.74 18.34 -19.73
CA GLU A 512 20.06 17.09 -19.02
C GLU A 512 19.95 15.88 -19.95
N ILE A 513 20.88 14.96 -19.76
CA ILE A 513 20.83 13.59 -20.31
C ILE A 513 20.89 12.65 -19.12
N ALA A 514 19.83 11.94 -18.85
CA ALA A 514 19.75 11.04 -17.70
C ALA A 514 19.52 9.58 -18.15
N PHE A 515 20.37 8.70 -17.69
CA PHE A 515 20.23 7.25 -17.83
C PHE A 515 19.77 6.66 -16.51
N THR A 516 18.66 5.93 -16.52
CA THR A 516 18.10 5.29 -15.34
C THR A 516 18.10 3.78 -15.53
N SER A 517 18.44 3.03 -14.49
CA SER A 517 18.37 1.56 -14.49
C SER A 517 18.09 1.01 -13.09
N ARG A 518 17.31 -0.06 -13.03
CA ARG A 518 17.22 -0.91 -11.84
C ARG A 518 18.32 -1.98 -11.92
N ILE A 519 19.43 -1.72 -11.24
CA ILE A 519 20.60 -2.62 -11.28
C ILE A 519 20.42 -3.88 -10.42
N ARG A 520 19.61 -3.78 -9.36
CA ARG A 520 19.19 -4.89 -8.50
C ARG A 520 17.72 -4.71 -8.07
N LYS A 521 17.09 -5.76 -7.53
CA LYS A 521 15.67 -5.76 -7.14
C LYS A 521 15.24 -4.52 -6.34
N TYR A 522 16.12 -4.04 -5.46
CA TYR A 522 15.82 -2.93 -4.54
C TYR A 522 16.71 -1.70 -4.76
N ILE A 523 17.54 -1.69 -5.82
CA ILE A 523 18.49 -0.63 -6.10
C ILE A 523 18.20 -0.02 -7.47
N ASN A 524 17.88 1.26 -7.49
CA ASN A 524 17.74 2.06 -8.69
C ASN A 524 18.98 2.99 -8.80
N LEU A 525 19.53 3.10 -9.98
CA LEU A 525 20.64 3.97 -10.36
C LEU A 525 20.15 5.00 -11.37
N GLU A 526 20.55 6.25 -11.19
CA GLU A 526 20.46 7.30 -12.20
C GLU A 526 21.82 7.93 -12.41
N LEU A 527 22.23 8.04 -13.67
CA LEU A 527 23.40 8.76 -14.10
C LEU A 527 22.94 9.94 -14.97
N THR A 528 23.27 11.17 -14.57
CA THR A 528 22.83 12.37 -15.27
C THR A 528 24.04 13.22 -15.65
N ALA A 529 24.21 13.52 -16.93
CA ALA A 529 25.04 14.62 -17.39
C ALA A 529 24.16 15.87 -17.52
N PHE A 530 24.60 16.98 -16.98
CA PHE A 530 23.80 18.20 -16.93
C PHE A 530 24.62 19.45 -17.22
N ASP A 531 23.93 20.47 -17.72
CA ASP A 531 24.37 21.84 -17.87
C ASP A 531 23.22 22.75 -17.37
N ALA A 532 23.51 23.62 -16.41
CA ALA A 532 22.50 24.40 -15.71
C ALA A 532 23.02 25.85 -15.47
N GLU A 533 22.47 26.76 -16.25
CA GLU A 533 22.65 28.20 -16.04
C GLU A 533 21.63 28.67 -14.99
N LYS A 534 22.11 29.31 -13.92
CA LYS A 534 21.31 29.79 -12.79
C LYS A 534 21.44 31.28 -12.63
N ASN A 535 20.30 31.97 -12.71
CA ASN A 535 20.18 33.41 -12.55
C ASN A 535 19.38 33.72 -11.28
N PRO A 536 20.03 34.12 -10.17
CA PRO A 536 19.39 34.46 -8.91
C PRO A 536 18.43 35.65 -9.05
N THR A 537 17.28 35.59 -8.31
CA THR A 537 16.30 36.68 -8.35
C THR A 537 16.47 37.73 -7.25
N ASN A 538 17.47 37.56 -6.36
CA ASN A 538 17.67 38.36 -5.14
C ASN A 538 18.96 39.22 -5.16
N ASN A 539 19.48 39.57 -6.32
CA ASN A 539 20.73 40.35 -6.52
C ASN A 539 21.97 39.70 -5.87
N TYR A 540 21.91 38.38 -5.63
CA TYR A 540 23.04 37.65 -5.09
C TYR A 540 24.21 37.68 -6.02
N GLN A 541 25.43 37.88 -5.44
CA GLN A 541 26.69 37.86 -6.15
C GLN A 541 27.69 36.95 -5.44
N PHE A 542 28.60 36.37 -6.21
CA PHE A 542 29.66 35.50 -5.70
C PHE A 542 31.03 35.97 -6.18
N VAL A 543 32.00 35.98 -5.27
CA VAL A 543 33.40 36.30 -5.59
C VAL A 543 34.11 35.02 -5.93
N ASN A 544 34.40 34.84 -7.21
CA ASN A 544 35.20 33.72 -7.73
C ASN A 544 36.64 34.13 -8.00
N MET A 545 37.60 33.23 -7.85
CA MET A 545 39.03 33.52 -8.12
C MET A 545 39.38 33.02 -9.53
N HIS A 546 39.52 33.94 -10.46
CA HIS A 546 39.97 33.62 -11.81
C HIS A 546 41.44 33.98 -11.96
N SER A 547 42.29 32.98 -12.20
CA SER A 547 43.77 33.18 -12.35
C SER A 547 44.44 33.97 -11.21
N GLY A 548 43.84 33.85 -9.98
CA GLY A 548 44.33 34.55 -8.79
C GLY A 548 43.75 35.96 -8.55
N GLU A 549 42.93 36.48 -9.46
CA GLU A 549 42.20 37.74 -9.31
C GLU A 549 40.72 37.49 -8.94
N PRO A 550 40.17 38.27 -7.99
CA PRO A 550 38.77 38.15 -7.59
C PRO A 550 37.85 38.76 -8.67
N VAL A 551 36.92 37.96 -9.16
CA VAL A 551 35.86 38.37 -10.10
C VAL A 551 34.51 38.22 -9.45
N VAL A 552 33.68 39.26 -9.54
CA VAL A 552 32.32 39.24 -9.00
C VAL A 552 31.35 38.75 -10.09
N GLU A 553 30.68 37.66 -9.82
CA GLU A 553 29.72 37.02 -10.74
C GLU A 553 28.31 37.10 -10.17
N ASP A 554 27.29 37.23 -11.03
CA ASP A 554 25.86 37.28 -10.70
C ASP A 554 25.04 36.27 -11.51
N GLN A 555 25.66 35.56 -12.44
CA GLN A 555 25.14 34.45 -13.22
C GLN A 555 26.09 33.26 -13.07
N PHE A 556 25.58 32.06 -12.93
CA PHE A 556 26.38 30.90 -12.57
C PHE A 556 26.02 29.69 -13.44
N THR A 557 27.03 29.11 -14.09
CA THR A 557 26.84 27.90 -14.88
C THR A 557 27.47 26.70 -14.22
N PHE A 558 26.67 25.70 -13.96
CA PHE A 558 27.09 24.43 -13.38
C PHE A 558 26.93 23.31 -14.39
N SER A 559 28.02 22.68 -14.79
CA SER A 559 28.01 21.54 -15.68
C SER A 559 28.74 20.37 -15.05
N GLY A 560 28.23 19.15 -15.23
CA GLY A 560 28.86 18.00 -14.61
C GLY A 560 28.09 16.69 -14.79
N ILE A 561 28.48 15.73 -13.96
CA ILE A 561 27.88 14.39 -13.92
C ILE A 561 27.38 14.10 -12.50
N LYS A 562 26.15 13.65 -12.40
CA LYS A 562 25.52 13.19 -11.15
C LYS A 562 25.28 11.70 -11.20
N ALA A 563 25.69 10.99 -10.16
CA ALA A 563 25.31 9.60 -9.91
C ALA A 563 24.41 9.53 -8.67
N ALA A 564 23.22 8.97 -8.81
CA ALA A 564 22.26 8.84 -7.74
C ALA A 564 21.82 7.38 -7.58
N LEU A 565 21.82 6.91 -6.34
CA LEU A 565 21.34 5.59 -5.95
C LEU A 565 20.15 5.74 -5.01
N ARG A 566 19.12 4.93 -5.25
CA ARG A 566 18.01 4.75 -4.32
C ARG A 566 17.89 3.27 -3.95
N PHE A 567 18.01 2.98 -2.66
CA PHE A 567 17.81 1.65 -2.11
C PHE A 567 16.54 1.64 -1.24
N SER A 568 15.60 0.72 -1.53
CA SER A 568 14.37 0.54 -0.76
C SER A 568 14.08 -0.94 -0.57
N TYR A 569 14.39 -1.45 0.62
CA TYR A 569 14.30 -2.87 0.91
C TYR A 569 12.85 -3.36 0.91
N LYS A 570 12.61 -4.53 0.28
CA LYS A 570 11.28 -5.17 0.14
C LYS A 570 10.19 -4.28 -0.48
N GLU A 571 10.56 -3.21 -1.17
CA GLU A 571 9.60 -2.41 -1.91
C GLU A 571 8.95 -3.24 -3.01
N LYS A 572 7.62 -3.17 -3.11
CA LYS A 572 6.86 -3.79 -4.19
C LYS A 572 6.71 -2.80 -5.35
N ILE A 573 6.89 -3.29 -6.54
CA ILE A 573 6.73 -2.51 -7.77
C ILE A 573 5.54 -3.08 -8.51
N VAL A 574 4.56 -2.21 -8.71
CA VAL A 574 3.34 -2.51 -9.45
C VAL A 574 3.41 -1.80 -10.77
N GLU A 575 3.31 -2.55 -11.84
CA GLU A 575 3.12 -2.02 -13.17
C GLU A 575 1.63 -1.89 -13.46
N SER A 576 1.21 -0.71 -13.88
CA SER A 576 -0.15 -0.47 -14.33
C SER A 576 -0.12 0.49 -15.50
N LEU A 577 -0.59 0.04 -16.65
CA LEU A 577 -0.56 0.76 -17.93
C LEU A 577 0.88 1.20 -18.29
N ASP A 578 1.22 2.47 -18.11
CA ASP A 578 2.50 3.06 -18.52
C ASP A 578 3.40 3.44 -17.35
N LYS A 579 2.98 3.14 -16.13
CA LYS A 579 3.61 3.66 -14.92
C LYS A 579 3.99 2.56 -13.95
N TYR A 580 5.09 2.79 -13.26
CA TYR A 580 5.48 2.01 -12.10
C TYR A 580 5.04 2.73 -10.84
N TYR A 581 4.32 2.02 -9.98
CA TYR A 581 3.98 2.46 -8.65
C TYR A 581 4.85 1.71 -7.65
N TRP A 582 5.51 2.46 -6.78
CA TRP A 582 6.31 1.88 -5.69
C TRP A 582 5.49 1.87 -4.42
N ILE A 583 5.26 0.68 -3.90
CA ILE A 583 4.55 0.48 -2.64
C ILE A 583 5.59 0.18 -1.57
N ASN A 584 5.79 1.14 -0.66
CA ASN A 584 6.65 0.94 0.50
C ASN A 584 5.98 -0.07 1.45
N THR A 585 6.74 -1.07 1.87
CA THR A 585 6.28 -2.14 2.75
C THR A 585 6.70 -1.91 4.22
N GLY A 586 6.88 -0.65 4.64
CA GLY A 586 7.28 -0.31 6.01
C GLY A 586 8.76 -0.54 6.30
N HIS A 587 9.59 -0.52 5.26
CA HIS A 587 11.05 -0.68 5.38
C HIS A 587 11.77 0.64 5.06
N PRO A 588 13.02 0.82 5.54
CA PRO A 588 13.77 2.03 5.28
C PRO A 588 14.10 2.22 3.80
N THR A 589 14.12 3.49 3.39
CA THR A 589 14.58 3.91 2.06
C THR A 589 15.79 4.83 2.21
N ILE A 590 16.83 4.59 1.41
CA ILE A 590 18.08 5.33 1.43
C ILE A 590 18.31 5.92 0.04
N TRP A 591 18.69 7.19 -0.03
CA TRP A 591 19.17 7.88 -1.22
C TRP A 591 20.59 8.34 -1.00
N LEU A 592 21.45 8.11 -1.97
CA LEU A 592 22.85 8.57 -2.01
C LEU A 592 23.08 9.22 -3.37
N GLN A 593 23.64 10.43 -3.38
CA GLN A 593 23.95 11.15 -4.60
C GLN A 593 25.36 11.72 -4.51
N VAL A 594 26.08 11.67 -5.63
CA VAL A 594 27.35 12.33 -5.82
C VAL A 594 27.27 13.11 -7.12
N THR A 595 27.56 14.39 -7.04
CA THR A 595 27.67 15.29 -8.20
C THR A 595 29.10 15.75 -8.34
N GLN A 596 29.68 15.55 -9.51
CA GLN A 596 31.00 16.09 -9.90
C GLN A 596 30.78 17.19 -10.93
N GLY A 597 31.00 18.42 -10.53
CA GLY A 597 31.06 19.58 -11.42
C GLY A 597 32.46 19.75 -12.02
N PHE A 598 32.50 20.25 -13.23
CA PHE A 598 33.76 20.50 -13.97
C PHE A 598 33.73 21.89 -14.57
N ASN A 599 34.79 22.65 -14.34
CA ASN A 599 35.08 23.88 -15.07
C ASN A 599 35.52 23.52 -16.50
N GLY A 600 34.99 24.23 -17.48
CA GLY A 600 35.30 24.02 -18.91
C GLY A 600 34.62 22.78 -19.54
N PHE A 601 33.77 22.06 -18.82
CA PHE A 601 32.92 21.02 -19.41
C PHE A 601 31.60 21.66 -19.87
N ILE A 602 31.32 21.61 -21.18
CA ILE A 602 30.23 22.38 -21.82
C ILE A 602 30.44 23.86 -21.49
N ASP A 603 29.59 24.48 -20.66
CA ASP A 603 29.67 25.89 -20.27
C ASP A 603 29.92 26.05 -18.75
N GLY A 604 30.37 25.00 -18.04
CA GLY A 604 30.52 25.00 -16.58
C GLY A 604 31.68 25.88 -16.05
N ASP A 605 31.41 26.64 -15.00
CA ASP A 605 32.36 27.56 -14.38
C ASP A 605 33.06 27.00 -13.14
N TYR A 606 32.52 25.93 -12.53
CA TYR A 606 32.92 25.46 -11.21
C TYR A 606 33.35 23.99 -11.19
N THR A 607 34.53 23.72 -10.58
CA THR A 607 34.99 22.38 -10.27
C THR A 607 34.65 22.05 -8.80
N TYR A 608 33.78 21.10 -8.56
CA TYR A 608 33.38 20.69 -7.22
C TYR A 608 32.88 19.24 -7.16
N THR A 609 32.90 18.66 -5.95
CA THR A 609 32.24 17.41 -5.66
C THR A 609 31.23 17.65 -4.54
N LYS A 610 29.95 17.30 -4.80
CA LYS A 610 28.83 17.43 -3.87
C LYS A 610 28.31 16.06 -3.50
N TYR A 611 28.26 15.76 -2.20
CA TYR A 611 27.72 14.53 -1.64
C TYR A 611 26.39 14.83 -0.96
N GLU A 612 25.39 14.01 -1.20
CA GLU A 612 24.06 14.15 -0.62
C GLU A 612 23.54 12.78 -0.19
N SER A 613 22.91 12.73 0.98
CA SER A 613 22.31 11.51 1.52
C SER A 613 20.97 11.79 2.19
N LYS A 614 20.06 10.85 2.06
CA LYS A 614 18.76 10.84 2.76
C LYS A 614 18.42 9.45 3.21
N PHE A 615 17.94 9.35 4.43
CA PHE A 615 17.39 8.14 5.02
C PHE A 615 15.94 8.43 5.47
N ASN A 616 15.00 7.57 5.13
CA ASN A 616 13.62 7.67 5.59
C ASN A 616 13.11 6.31 6.08
N TYR A 617 12.52 6.32 7.27
CA TYR A 617 11.94 5.12 7.86
C TYR A 617 10.70 5.45 8.68
N SER A 618 9.59 4.77 8.36
CA SER A 618 8.33 4.85 9.11
C SER A 618 8.00 3.48 9.68
N PHE A 619 7.79 3.39 10.98
CA PHE A 619 7.51 2.13 11.66
C PHE A 619 6.44 2.29 12.75
N PRO A 620 5.64 1.23 13.01
CA PRO A 620 4.65 1.25 14.07
C PRO A 620 5.33 1.18 15.45
N THR A 621 4.89 2.00 16.37
CA THR A 621 5.39 2.09 17.75
C THR A 621 4.32 1.59 18.71
N ARG A 622 4.03 0.29 18.71
CA ARG A 622 3.01 -0.38 19.56
C ARG A 622 1.72 0.47 19.68
N SER A 623 1.33 0.85 20.91
CA SER A 623 0.15 1.68 21.21
C SER A 623 0.34 3.19 20.94
N TRP A 624 1.54 3.64 20.58
CA TRP A 624 1.87 5.05 20.35
C TRP A 624 1.68 5.51 18.90
N GLY A 625 1.28 4.60 17.99
CA GLY A 625 1.00 4.93 16.59
C GLY A 625 2.18 4.71 15.66
N ILE A 626 2.52 5.68 14.82
CA ILE A 626 3.56 5.58 13.80
C ILE A 626 4.66 6.61 14.04
N THR A 627 5.90 6.13 14.14
CA THR A 627 7.10 6.96 14.17
C THR A 627 7.69 7.07 12.78
N THR A 628 7.99 8.27 12.32
CA THR A 628 8.73 8.53 11.08
C THR A 628 10.00 9.28 11.41
N LEU A 629 11.13 8.77 10.95
CA LEU A 629 12.44 9.39 11.05
C LEU A 629 12.98 9.65 9.65
N THR A 630 13.33 10.90 9.37
CA THR A 630 14.05 11.29 8.15
C THR A 630 15.37 11.93 8.57
N LEU A 631 16.46 11.44 8.02
CA LEU A 631 17.80 12.02 8.15
C LEU A 631 18.22 12.53 6.78
N GLU A 632 18.73 13.74 6.70
CA GLU A 632 19.30 14.32 5.48
C GLU A 632 20.68 14.89 5.80
N GLY A 633 21.61 14.77 4.87
CA GLY A 633 22.94 15.35 5.02
C GLY A 633 23.62 15.54 3.66
N GLY A 634 24.52 16.50 3.62
CA GLY A 634 25.30 16.79 2.43
C GLY A 634 26.56 17.58 2.73
N TRP A 635 27.48 17.52 1.79
CA TRP A 635 28.75 18.23 1.87
C TRP A 635 29.31 18.55 0.47
N VAL A 636 29.91 19.75 0.32
CA VAL A 636 30.58 20.20 -0.88
C VAL A 636 32.02 20.48 -0.55
N ASN A 637 32.95 20.01 -1.38
CA ASN A 637 34.40 20.14 -1.11
C ASN A 637 35.02 21.50 -1.45
N ASN A 638 34.36 22.29 -2.28
CA ASN A 638 34.88 23.60 -2.76
C ASN A 638 33.92 24.74 -2.45
N SER A 639 34.44 25.98 -2.51
CA SER A 639 33.62 27.19 -2.49
C SER A 639 32.94 27.35 -3.84
N ILE A 640 31.60 27.34 -3.79
CA ILE A 640 30.75 27.51 -4.98
C ILE A 640 29.61 28.47 -4.64
N PRO A 641 28.93 29.06 -5.62
CA PRO A 641 27.78 29.93 -5.40
C PRO A 641 26.69 29.30 -4.56
N ALA A 642 26.01 30.11 -3.73
CA ALA A 642 24.92 29.69 -2.84
C ALA A 642 23.77 29.02 -3.57
N THR A 643 23.63 29.28 -4.87
CA THR A 643 22.60 28.66 -5.74
C THR A 643 22.75 27.15 -5.90
N ASP A 644 23.94 26.60 -5.54
CA ASP A 644 24.15 25.12 -5.52
C ASP A 644 24.66 24.60 -4.18
N LEU A 645 24.78 25.45 -3.14
CA LEU A 645 25.00 25.06 -1.76
C LEU A 645 23.72 24.55 -1.10
N PHE A 646 23.80 24.14 0.17
CA PHE A 646 22.66 23.66 0.93
C PHE A 646 22.01 24.81 1.70
N THR A 647 20.83 25.22 1.30
CA THR A 647 19.95 26.06 2.11
C THR A 647 19.14 25.20 3.07
N GLY A 648 18.86 25.68 4.28
CA GLY A 648 17.93 24.99 5.17
C GLY A 648 16.58 24.83 4.47
N ARG A 649 16.00 23.63 4.51
CA ARG A 649 14.65 23.37 3.91
C ARG A 649 13.59 24.14 4.67
N SER A 650 13.49 25.43 4.42
CA SER A 650 12.58 26.35 5.10
C SER A 650 11.14 26.24 4.58
N SER A 651 10.17 26.50 5.45
CA SER A 651 8.76 26.60 5.08
C SER A 651 8.00 27.63 5.91
N TYR A 652 8.72 28.61 6.50
CA TYR A 652 8.11 29.61 7.37
C TYR A 652 7.06 30.45 6.63
N SER A 653 5.92 30.58 7.28
CA SER A 653 4.93 31.61 7.08
C SER A 653 4.20 31.76 8.43
N PRO A 654 3.83 32.98 8.87
CA PRO A 654 3.08 33.16 10.13
C PRO A 654 1.83 32.26 10.18
N LEU A 655 1.10 32.19 9.07
CA LEU A 655 0.05 31.21 8.80
C LEU A 655 0.34 30.57 7.44
N GLY A 656 0.65 29.29 7.43
CA GLY A 656 1.04 28.59 6.22
C GLY A 656 0.61 27.14 6.15
N LEU A 657 0.93 26.48 5.06
CA LEU A 657 0.70 25.05 4.90
C LEU A 657 1.84 24.26 5.55
N PHE A 658 1.49 23.17 6.21
CA PHE A 658 2.48 22.22 6.74
C PHE A 658 3.21 21.52 5.59
N SER A 659 4.52 21.54 5.61
CA SER A 659 5.37 20.83 4.65
C SER A 659 6.21 19.77 5.39
N THR A 660 6.21 18.54 4.91
CA THR A 660 7.02 17.45 5.48
C THR A 660 8.51 17.68 5.18
N ASN A 661 9.37 17.13 6.04
CA ASN A 661 10.83 17.19 5.88
C ASN A 661 11.35 18.63 5.65
N SER A 662 10.80 19.59 6.36
CA SER A 662 11.22 20.99 6.31
C SER A 662 11.10 21.66 7.67
N PHE A 663 11.88 22.71 7.88
CA PHE A 663 11.81 23.54 9.08
C PHE A 663 10.65 24.52 8.98
N GLN A 664 9.66 24.38 9.86
CA GLN A 664 8.41 25.12 9.81
C GLN A 664 8.55 26.59 10.25
N THR A 665 9.55 26.89 11.09
CA THR A 665 9.84 28.22 11.63
C THR A 665 11.06 28.90 10.99
N MET A 666 11.81 28.19 10.12
CA MET A 666 12.95 28.74 9.40
C MET A 666 12.48 29.57 8.22
N ARG A 667 13.02 30.79 8.10
CA ARG A 667 12.71 31.71 7.00
C ARG A 667 13.48 31.34 5.72
N SER A 668 12.94 31.69 4.57
CA SER A 668 13.58 31.43 3.27
C SER A 668 14.93 32.16 3.19
N GLY A 669 15.98 31.46 2.77
CA GLY A 669 17.32 32.03 2.63
C GLY A 669 18.02 32.42 3.95
N GLU A 670 17.50 32.02 5.12
CA GLU A 670 18.07 32.36 6.42
C GLU A 670 19.44 31.72 6.67
N PHE A 671 19.66 30.53 6.15
CA PHE A 671 20.91 29.78 6.30
C PHE A 671 21.39 29.23 4.97
N ILE A 672 22.72 29.23 4.82
CA ILE A 672 23.46 28.65 3.69
C ILE A 672 24.59 27.80 4.28
N ASN A 673 24.78 26.61 3.74
CA ASN A 673 25.75 25.66 4.29
C ASN A 673 26.51 24.98 3.14
N SER A 674 27.84 24.85 3.27
CA SER A 674 28.66 23.97 2.45
C SER A 674 28.61 22.50 2.94
N GLY A 675 28.34 22.32 4.23
CA GLY A 675 28.07 21.03 4.86
C GLY A 675 26.86 21.13 5.78
N PHE A 676 25.95 20.17 5.74
CA PHE A 676 24.78 20.16 6.62
C PHE A 676 24.36 18.76 7.03
N GLY A 677 23.63 18.69 8.14
CA GLY A 677 22.88 17.53 8.62
C GLY A 677 21.54 17.96 9.20
N ALA A 678 20.48 17.23 8.91
CA ALA A 678 19.15 17.48 9.43
C ALA A 678 18.47 16.20 9.88
N VAL A 679 17.71 16.30 10.97
CA VAL A 679 16.88 15.24 11.53
C VAL A 679 15.45 15.75 11.60
N TYR A 680 14.55 15.04 10.94
CA TYR A 680 13.12 15.28 11.00
C TYR A 680 12.46 14.08 11.70
N TYR A 681 11.94 14.31 12.89
CA TYR A 681 11.25 13.30 13.69
C TYR A 681 9.75 13.63 13.74
N ARG A 682 8.91 12.63 13.48
CA ARG A 682 7.47 12.75 13.55
C ARG A 682 6.89 11.55 14.28
N GLN A 683 6.15 11.81 15.37
CA GLN A 683 5.33 10.82 16.06
C GLN A 683 3.86 11.09 15.80
N ASP A 684 3.25 10.20 15.05
CA ASP A 684 1.82 10.24 14.74
C ASP A 684 1.09 9.28 15.69
N PHE A 685 0.40 9.85 16.67
CA PHE A 685 -0.34 9.05 17.65
C PHE A 685 -1.63 8.46 17.09
N GLN A 686 -1.96 8.76 15.85
CA GLN A 686 -3.21 8.38 15.22
C GLN A 686 -4.41 8.85 16.05
N SER A 687 -5.54 8.15 16.04
CA SER A 687 -6.70 8.45 16.88
C SER A 687 -6.68 7.69 18.22
N ASN A 688 -5.47 7.42 18.77
CA ASN A 688 -5.33 6.62 19.99
C ASN A 688 -5.52 7.44 21.28
N ILE A 689 -5.30 8.77 21.23
CA ILE A 689 -5.35 9.64 22.42
C ILE A 689 -6.80 10.03 22.75
N ILE A 690 -7.56 10.50 21.76
CA ILE A 690 -8.95 10.96 21.98
C ILE A 690 -9.87 10.31 20.96
N ARG A 691 -10.93 9.68 21.46
CA ARG A 691 -12.02 9.11 20.66
C ARG A 691 -13.36 9.56 21.25
N TRP A 692 -13.93 10.62 20.72
CA TRP A 692 -15.20 11.17 21.21
C TRP A 692 -16.26 11.08 20.12
N GLY A 693 -16.94 9.96 20.05
CA GLY A 693 -17.95 9.69 19.04
C GLY A 693 -17.42 9.79 17.60
N LYS A 694 -17.97 10.71 16.81
CA LYS A 694 -17.50 10.98 15.43
C LYS A 694 -16.21 11.81 15.39
N PHE A 695 -15.86 12.50 16.48
CA PHE A 695 -14.66 13.32 16.59
C PHE A 695 -13.48 12.45 17.05
N GLN A 696 -12.56 12.20 16.16
CA GLN A 696 -11.37 11.37 16.37
C GLN A 696 -10.15 12.11 15.82
N PRO A 697 -9.69 13.15 16.53
CA PRO A 697 -8.53 13.93 16.11
C PRO A 697 -7.27 13.07 16.17
N ASN A 698 -6.33 13.39 15.31
CA ASN A 698 -5.05 12.72 15.22
C ASN A 698 -3.96 13.68 15.70
N PHE A 699 -3.36 13.39 16.84
CA PHE A 699 -2.26 14.18 17.39
C PHE A 699 -0.96 13.77 16.76
N VAL A 700 -0.15 14.75 16.37
CA VAL A 700 1.16 14.51 15.75
C VAL A 700 2.18 15.45 16.43
N PHE A 701 3.20 14.86 17.03
CA PHE A 701 4.36 15.57 17.52
C PHE A 701 5.46 15.58 16.45
N VAL A 702 6.05 16.74 16.22
CA VAL A 702 7.14 16.92 15.25
C VAL A 702 8.29 17.64 15.93
N THR A 703 9.52 17.17 15.68
CA THR A 703 10.74 17.85 16.12
C THR A 703 11.74 17.81 14.96
N ASN A 704 12.31 18.96 14.64
CA ASN A 704 13.29 19.12 13.57
C ASN A 704 14.56 19.73 14.13
N ILE A 705 15.70 19.16 13.76
CA ILE A 705 17.02 19.57 14.24
C ILE A 705 17.93 19.71 13.02
N GLY A 706 18.73 20.79 12.96
CA GLY A 706 19.66 21.02 11.86
C GLY A 706 21.00 21.57 12.34
N TRP A 707 22.06 21.16 11.70
CA TRP A 707 23.41 21.70 11.83
C TRP A 707 24.00 21.94 10.46
N GLY A 708 24.91 22.94 10.36
CA GLY A 708 25.61 23.17 9.12
C GLY A 708 26.77 24.11 9.27
N THR A 709 27.72 24.03 8.36
CA THR A 709 28.90 24.87 8.28
C THR A 709 28.97 25.53 6.93
N LEU A 710 29.48 26.74 6.85
CA LEU A 710 29.73 27.47 5.60
C LEU A 710 31.21 27.77 5.47
N SER A 711 31.81 27.33 4.38
CA SER A 711 33.17 27.69 4.00
C SER A 711 33.14 29.00 3.25
N ASN A 712 34.10 29.87 3.55
CA ASN A 712 34.34 31.19 2.87
C ASN A 712 33.08 32.08 2.79
N PRO A 713 32.43 32.42 3.93
CA PRO A 713 31.21 33.22 3.94
C PRO A 713 31.39 34.61 3.29
N GLU A 714 32.63 35.16 3.27
CA GLU A 714 33.00 36.44 2.67
C GLU A 714 32.87 36.46 1.15
N THR A 715 32.82 35.30 0.48
CA THR A 715 32.66 35.23 -0.98
C THR A 715 31.21 35.42 -1.43
N HIS A 716 30.23 35.34 -0.49
CA HIS A 716 28.83 35.50 -0.79
C HIS A 716 28.34 36.90 -0.49
N LEU A 717 28.10 37.70 -1.53
CA LEU A 717 27.71 39.10 -1.42
C LEU A 717 26.18 39.28 -1.54
N ASN A 718 25.68 40.36 -0.96
CA ASN A 718 24.27 40.80 -1.01
C ASN A 718 23.24 39.84 -0.38
N ILE A 719 23.71 38.89 0.41
CA ILE A 719 22.85 37.96 1.18
C ILE A 719 23.42 37.80 2.60
N SER A 720 22.58 37.29 3.50
CA SER A 720 23.04 36.92 4.83
C SER A 720 23.71 35.53 4.75
N ALA A 721 25.05 35.52 4.62
CA ALA A 721 25.86 34.32 4.59
C ALA A 721 26.03 33.73 6.01
N ARG A 722 24.96 33.06 6.53
CA ARG A 722 24.91 32.51 7.87
C ARG A 722 24.74 31.00 7.82
N SER A 723 25.52 30.26 8.58
CA SER A 723 25.41 28.79 8.73
C SER A 723 24.61 28.39 9.98
N MET A 724 24.25 27.12 10.07
CA MET A 724 23.61 26.53 11.24
C MET A 724 24.60 25.92 12.23
N ASP A 725 25.78 26.52 12.41
CA ASP A 725 26.91 26.00 13.19
C ASP A 725 26.59 25.77 14.67
N LYS A 726 25.66 26.54 15.26
CA LYS A 726 25.22 26.42 16.66
C LYS A 726 24.04 25.47 16.87
N GLY A 727 23.53 24.86 15.81
CA GLY A 727 22.36 24.00 15.84
C GLY A 727 21.03 24.75 15.80
N TYR A 728 20.18 24.36 14.87
CA TYR A 728 18.81 24.87 14.71
C TYR A 728 17.82 23.89 15.30
N PHE A 729 16.91 24.35 16.13
CA PHE A 729 15.94 23.50 16.83
C PHE A 729 14.53 24.07 16.74
N GLU A 730 13.58 23.21 16.41
CA GLU A 730 12.16 23.51 16.48
C GLU A 730 11.35 22.29 16.84
N SER A 731 10.24 22.50 17.53
CA SER A 731 9.25 21.45 17.80
C SER A 731 7.84 21.99 17.60
N GLY A 732 6.92 21.09 17.29
CA GLY A 732 5.52 21.47 17.07
C GLY A 732 4.55 20.35 17.43
N LEU A 733 3.34 20.75 17.75
CA LEU A 733 2.21 19.88 17.96
C LEU A 733 1.15 20.17 16.91
N MET A 734 0.68 19.14 16.23
CA MET A 734 -0.36 19.21 15.23
C MET A 734 -1.56 18.40 15.67
N ILE A 735 -2.74 18.87 15.32
CA ILE A 735 -3.99 18.13 15.45
C ILE A 735 -4.56 18.00 14.05
N ASN A 736 -4.43 16.81 13.51
CA ASN A 736 -4.99 16.48 12.20
C ASN A 736 -6.41 15.94 12.38
N ASN A 737 -7.15 15.88 11.28
CA ASN A 737 -8.47 15.27 11.26
C ASN A 737 -9.52 15.98 12.13
N ILE A 738 -9.38 17.30 12.29
CA ILE A 738 -10.33 18.16 13.03
C ILE A 738 -11.63 18.23 12.24
N PHE A 739 -11.53 18.57 10.95
CA PHE A 739 -12.64 18.57 10.01
C PHE A 739 -12.31 17.63 8.85
N GLY A 740 -13.25 16.80 8.47
CA GLY A 740 -13.00 15.89 7.35
C GLY A 740 -14.28 15.31 6.77
N LYS A 741 -14.31 15.18 5.46
CA LYS A 741 -15.40 14.54 4.71
C LYS A 741 -14.91 13.23 4.14
N LYS A 742 -15.66 12.17 4.37
CA LYS A 742 -15.38 10.88 3.71
C LYS A 742 -15.88 10.95 2.27
N PHE A 743 -15.05 10.49 1.36
CA PHE A 743 -15.39 10.35 -0.03
C PHE A 743 -15.44 8.85 -0.38
N PHE A 744 -16.61 8.38 -0.80
CA PHE A 744 -16.86 6.96 -1.10
C PHE A 744 -16.50 5.95 0.02
N GLY A 745 -16.42 6.38 1.29
CA GLY A 745 -16.07 5.51 2.42
C GLY A 745 -14.64 4.95 2.44
N ILE A 746 -13.91 5.12 1.32
CA ILE A 746 -12.58 4.57 1.10
C ILE A 746 -11.49 5.65 1.29
N ALA A 747 -11.84 6.90 0.99
CA ALA A 747 -10.93 8.02 1.11
C ALA A 747 -11.48 9.07 2.08
N ARG A 748 -10.61 9.66 2.87
CA ARG A 748 -10.96 10.77 3.77
C ARG A 748 -10.09 11.96 3.47
N PHE A 749 -10.72 13.06 3.09
CA PHE A 749 -10.09 14.38 3.10
C PHE A 749 -10.27 14.97 4.48
N SER A 750 -9.19 15.40 5.08
CA SER A 750 -9.26 16.04 6.39
C SER A 750 -8.34 17.24 6.47
N VAL A 751 -8.78 18.22 7.22
CA VAL A 751 -8.04 19.44 7.55
C VAL A 751 -7.66 19.37 9.01
N GLY A 752 -6.46 19.82 9.31
CA GLY A 752 -5.90 19.95 10.63
C GLY A 752 -5.09 21.22 10.76
N GLY A 753 -4.51 21.44 11.92
CA GLY A 753 -3.62 22.55 12.17
C GLY A 753 -2.60 22.22 13.24
N GLY A 754 -1.57 23.05 13.35
CA GLY A 754 -0.54 22.87 14.35
C GLY A 754 0.23 24.17 14.60
N VAL A 755 0.94 24.17 15.73
CA VAL A 755 1.81 25.27 16.13
C VAL A 755 3.21 24.73 16.31
N PHE A 756 4.17 25.45 15.75
CA PHE A 756 5.60 25.16 15.83
C PHE A 756 6.29 26.29 16.55
N TYR A 757 7.28 25.94 17.36
CA TYR A 757 8.10 26.87 18.14
C TYR A 757 9.57 26.58 17.91
N ARG A 758 10.32 27.66 17.57
CA ARG A 758 11.77 27.69 17.42
C ARG A 758 12.42 28.02 18.75
N TYR A 759 13.47 27.30 19.11
CA TYR A 759 14.21 27.51 20.35
C TYR A 759 15.71 27.31 20.14
N GLY A 760 16.50 27.58 21.19
CA GLY A 760 17.94 27.41 21.15
C GLY A 760 18.68 28.65 20.62
N PRO A 761 19.93 28.50 20.11
CA PRO A 761 20.81 29.59 19.78
C PRO A 761 20.31 30.57 18.72
N TYR A 762 19.44 30.12 17.86
CA TYR A 762 18.87 30.91 16.77
C TYR A 762 17.47 31.43 17.04
N ALA A 763 16.95 31.28 18.27
CA ALA A 763 15.67 31.89 18.65
C ALA A 763 15.72 33.41 18.55
N PHE A 764 14.66 34.01 18.09
CA PHE A 764 14.50 35.46 18.09
C PHE A 764 14.21 35.98 19.51
N SER A 765 14.61 37.19 19.81
CA SER A 765 14.39 37.86 21.10
C SER A 765 12.88 38.04 21.39
N ASN A 766 12.09 38.33 20.38
CA ASN A 766 10.64 38.38 20.52
C ASN A 766 10.07 36.94 20.42
N PRO A 767 9.40 36.40 21.44
CA PRO A 767 8.86 35.05 21.45
C PRO A 767 7.87 34.75 20.32
N LEU A 768 7.10 35.75 19.88
CA LEU A 768 6.09 35.59 18.81
C LEU A 768 6.73 35.34 17.45
N ASP A 769 7.95 35.84 17.21
CA ASP A 769 8.69 35.63 15.97
C ASP A 769 9.23 34.19 15.83
N ASN A 770 9.22 33.43 16.92
CA ASN A 770 9.59 32.03 16.98
C ASN A 770 8.41 31.08 16.69
N ILE A 771 7.22 31.60 16.48
CA ILE A 771 6.00 30.80 16.29
C ILE A 771 5.64 30.74 14.81
N ALA A 772 5.26 29.56 14.34
CA ALA A 772 4.60 29.36 13.06
C ALA A 772 3.33 28.52 13.23
N VAL A 773 2.21 29.02 12.71
CA VAL A 773 0.95 28.31 12.68
C VAL A 773 0.81 27.64 11.33
N LYS A 774 0.51 26.35 11.34
CA LYS A 774 0.41 25.54 10.13
C LYS A 774 -0.97 24.92 9.98
N VAL A 775 -1.51 25.02 8.78
CA VAL A 775 -2.69 24.26 8.35
C VAL A 775 -2.18 23.01 7.63
N SER A 776 -2.70 21.86 8.01
CA SER A 776 -2.43 20.60 7.34
C SER A 776 -3.69 20.12 6.63
N TRP A 777 -3.50 19.58 5.48
CA TRP A 777 -4.54 18.80 4.87
C TRP A 777 -4.01 17.39 4.61
N SER A 778 -4.83 16.40 4.79
CA SER A 778 -4.45 15.01 4.53
C SER A 778 -5.53 14.31 3.73
N TYR A 779 -5.08 13.50 2.82
CA TYR A 779 -5.89 12.58 2.06
C TYR A 779 -5.42 11.17 2.43
N ASN A 780 -6.29 10.43 3.10
CA ASN A 780 -5.99 9.07 3.53
C ASN A 780 -6.96 8.10 2.88
N PHE A 781 -6.43 7.11 2.17
CA PHE A 781 -7.14 5.87 1.93
C PHE A 781 -7.11 5.06 3.24
N LYS A 782 -8.26 4.69 3.76
CA LYS A 782 -8.39 3.77 4.89
C LYS A 782 -8.87 2.44 4.42
#